data_cea235d6646f8871d2ba686a8aeb1a6c
#
_entry.id   cea235d6646f8871d2ba686a8aeb1a6c
#
_cell.length_a   1.000
_cell.length_b   1.000
_cell.length_c   1.000
_cell.angle_alpha   90.00
_cell.angle_beta   90.00
_cell.angle_gamma   90.00
#
_symmetry.space_group_name_H-M   'P 1'
#
loop_
_entity.id
_entity.type
_entity.pdbx_description
1 polymer ?
#
loop_
_entity_poly.entity_id
_entity_poly.type
_entity_poly.pdbx_seq_one_letter_code
_entity_poly.pdbx_strand_id
1 'polypeptide(L)'
;MCGIAGLFVSNGTEVPSNLRQSLEQMNATITHRGPDGDGFWVSDTGRIGLAHRRLAIVDLSDEAAQPMSNLDGSLQLTFNGEIYNHAELRLELEAAGHTFKTDHSDSEVLIHGYKAWGIDGLVKRLDGMYAFAIWDVNSNKLVLARDRIGIKPLYFSKVGGMFRFASEIKAILSDSDVPRETDNVALNHYLSFMIAPAPMTLFKGIYKLPAAHIMEVDLDGTIKTRRYWDALPSQDTATQNLSEQEYVDGIRSRLDSAVEKRLMSDVPFGVFLSGGIDSSANVALMSQKMDRPVDTFTIGFKDHTHLNELEYAQKIAKKYNTNHHEILVDENDMLDYLDDLVHHQDEPIADWVCVPLYFVSKLAKDNGVTVVQVGEGADEQFCGYDSWITYLKTYASFWNPYTKYVPGFLRRLIGGIARTFAPTKRSAGAQMAEALSRAGTGHDLFWSGANAFWNVHKSRALGSNWKNSSSFADDLGTTGLDLTGLSSANSGDIVNGYLNDLKKSPGNDDPLTRMAYNEFRLRLPELLLMRVDKVGMSTSIEARVPFLDHNLVEYTQNIPQRLKVKGGIKKNLLKQAVADLLPDEIIHRKKMGFAAPFEQWLKGDFGIRAEDTIMNCELVKNKTLHKDYITARFKEHRAGQADHALHIWTLFNLCAWHDHWIKQNS
;
A
#
# COMPACT_ATOMS: atom_id res chain seq x y z
N MET A 1 16.07 -2.65 0.98
CA MET A 1 15.08 -2.13 2.00
C MET A 1 15.42 -2.65 3.37
N CYS A 2 15.03 -1.89 4.39
CA CYS A 2 15.45 -2.13 5.77
C CYS A 2 14.25 -2.28 6.70
N GLY A 3 14.50 -2.56 7.96
CA GLY A 3 13.52 -2.44 9.04
C GLY A 3 13.96 -1.36 10.01
N ILE A 4 13.06 -0.46 10.38
CA ILE A 4 13.30 0.55 11.40
C ILE A 4 12.39 0.35 12.59
N ALA A 5 12.89 0.67 13.78
CA ALA A 5 12.12 0.72 15.02
C ALA A 5 12.67 1.79 15.97
N GLY A 6 11.84 2.29 16.86
CA GLY A 6 12.29 3.22 17.88
C GLY A 6 11.32 3.44 19.01
N LEU A 7 11.86 3.88 20.12
CA LEU A 7 11.17 4.17 21.38
C LEU A 7 11.51 5.60 21.83
N PHE A 8 10.50 6.34 22.27
CA PHE A 8 10.69 7.66 22.87
C PHE A 8 9.83 7.80 24.14
N VAL A 9 10.46 8.18 25.23
CA VAL A 9 9.82 8.38 26.53
C VAL A 9 9.63 9.87 26.78
N SER A 10 8.38 10.34 26.87
CA SER A 10 8.06 11.75 27.11
C SER A 10 8.49 12.22 28.48
N ASN A 11 8.71 13.53 28.62
CA ASN A 11 8.99 14.14 29.92
C ASN A 11 7.85 13.89 30.93
N GLY A 12 8.20 13.68 32.19
CA GLY A 12 7.23 13.31 33.23
C GLY A 12 6.95 11.81 33.33
N THR A 13 7.39 11.03 32.34
CA THR A 13 7.34 9.56 32.39
C THR A 13 8.70 9.02 32.83
N GLU A 14 8.67 8.01 33.70
CA GLU A 14 9.87 7.32 34.15
C GLU A 14 10.51 6.58 32.99
N VAL A 15 11.84 6.68 32.88
CA VAL A 15 12.58 5.98 31.84
C VAL A 15 12.76 4.51 32.25
N PRO A 16 12.27 3.54 31.46
CA PRO A 16 12.47 2.13 31.80
C PRO A 16 13.95 1.76 31.78
N SER A 17 14.40 1.05 32.81
CA SER A 17 15.79 0.56 32.90
C SER A 17 16.15 -0.43 31.81
N ASN A 18 15.15 -1.06 31.16
CA ASN A 18 15.28 -2.05 30.10
C ASN A 18 14.99 -1.50 28.69
N LEU A 19 14.99 -0.17 28.47
CA LEU A 19 14.67 0.43 27.16
C LEU A 19 15.50 -0.18 26.02
N ARG A 20 16.79 -0.42 26.24
CA ARG A 20 17.68 -1.08 25.26
C ARG A 20 17.18 -2.49 24.93
N GLN A 21 16.80 -3.29 25.93
CA GLN A 21 16.28 -4.65 25.73
C GLN A 21 14.96 -4.64 24.96
N SER A 22 14.05 -3.72 25.28
CA SER A 22 12.80 -3.55 24.53
C SER A 22 13.06 -3.22 23.07
N LEU A 23 14.03 -2.34 22.80
CA LEU A 23 14.44 -2.00 21.43
C LEU A 23 15.04 -3.20 20.68
N GLU A 24 15.83 -4.04 21.35
CA GLU A 24 16.37 -5.27 20.79
C GLU A 24 15.26 -6.28 20.46
N GLN A 25 14.26 -6.40 21.32
CA GLN A 25 13.08 -7.23 21.06
C GLN A 25 12.29 -6.73 19.84
N MET A 26 12.01 -5.44 19.75
CA MET A 26 11.38 -4.83 18.57
C MET A 26 12.14 -5.18 17.29
N ASN A 27 13.46 -4.97 17.30
CA ASN A 27 14.33 -5.17 16.15
C ASN A 27 14.41 -6.65 15.72
N ALA A 28 14.35 -7.58 16.67
CA ALA A 28 14.39 -9.02 16.40
C ALA A 28 13.15 -9.49 15.60
N THR A 29 11.98 -8.88 15.81
CA THR A 29 10.74 -9.28 15.11
C THR A 29 10.75 -8.95 13.62
N ILE A 30 11.61 -8.03 13.19
CA ILE A 30 11.70 -7.54 11.80
C ILE A 30 12.99 -7.95 11.09
N THR A 31 13.66 -9.01 11.55
CA THR A 31 14.91 -9.52 10.98
C THR A 31 14.80 -9.88 9.50
N HIS A 32 13.64 -10.41 9.05
CA HIS A 32 13.37 -10.74 7.66
C HIS A 32 13.45 -9.52 6.71
N ARG A 33 13.26 -8.30 7.20
CA ARG A 33 13.40 -7.09 6.39
C ARG A 33 14.86 -6.74 6.09
N GLY A 34 15.78 -7.09 6.98
CA GLY A 34 17.19 -6.76 6.84
C GLY A 34 18.07 -7.81 7.50
N PRO A 35 18.36 -8.91 6.80
CA PRO A 35 19.16 -10.01 7.34
C PRO A 35 20.67 -9.72 7.35
N ASP A 36 21.13 -8.67 6.66
CA ASP A 36 22.57 -8.43 6.42
C ASP A 36 23.26 -7.72 7.59
N GLY A 37 22.48 -7.12 8.51
CA GLY A 37 23.03 -6.47 9.70
C GLY A 37 21.97 -5.85 10.59
N ASP A 38 22.41 -5.45 11.78
CA ASP A 38 21.57 -4.71 12.74
C ASP A 38 22.37 -3.60 13.41
N GLY A 39 21.65 -2.61 13.93
CA GLY A 39 22.25 -1.51 14.66
C GLY A 39 21.28 -0.88 15.65
N PHE A 40 21.87 -0.27 16.69
CA PHE A 40 21.14 0.33 17.78
C PHE A 40 21.85 1.57 18.30
N TRP A 41 21.06 2.56 18.63
CA TRP A 41 21.51 3.74 19.34
C TRP A 41 20.53 4.10 20.44
N VAL A 42 21.06 4.53 21.60
CA VAL A 42 20.28 5.04 22.74
C VAL A 42 20.92 6.34 23.21
N SER A 43 20.11 7.36 23.46
CA SER A 43 20.61 8.63 23.99
C SER A 43 21.20 8.49 25.38
N ASP A 44 22.09 9.41 25.78
CA ASP A 44 22.69 9.45 27.13
C ASP A 44 21.64 9.55 28.24
N THR A 45 20.50 10.18 27.94
CA THR A 45 19.37 10.29 28.88
C THR A 45 18.54 9.00 28.97
N GLY A 46 18.79 8.03 28.11
CA GLY A 46 18.00 6.80 27.99
C GLY A 46 16.56 7.02 27.46
N ARG A 47 16.17 8.26 27.08
CA ARG A 47 14.78 8.57 26.69
C ARG A 47 14.41 8.23 25.26
N ILE A 48 15.38 8.14 24.37
CA ILE A 48 15.17 7.79 22.96
C ILE A 48 16.09 6.66 22.58
N GLY A 49 15.54 5.66 21.87
CA GLY A 49 16.30 4.60 21.25
C GLY A 49 15.87 4.39 19.81
N LEU A 50 16.83 4.17 18.93
CA LEU A 50 16.64 3.88 17.51
C LEU A 50 17.25 2.52 17.19
N ALA A 51 16.58 1.75 16.36
CA ALA A 51 17.07 0.45 15.87
C ALA A 51 16.89 0.35 14.35
N HIS A 52 17.75 -0.48 13.76
CA HIS A 52 17.77 -0.71 12.33
C HIS A 52 18.07 -2.18 12.00
N ARG A 53 17.39 -2.73 10.99
CA ARG A 53 17.72 -3.98 10.31
C ARG A 53 18.12 -3.66 8.88
N ARG A 54 19.32 -4.02 8.49
CA ARG A 54 19.92 -3.66 7.21
C ARG A 54 19.72 -4.75 6.16
N LEU A 55 19.15 -4.37 5.02
CA LEU A 55 19.31 -5.06 3.74
C LEU A 55 20.24 -4.17 2.91
N ALA A 56 21.48 -4.61 2.71
CA ALA A 56 22.51 -3.83 2.06
C ALA A 56 22.29 -3.84 0.54
N ILE A 57 21.98 -2.67 -0.03
CA ILE A 57 21.65 -2.50 -1.46
C ILE A 57 22.51 -1.42 -2.10
N VAL A 58 22.67 -0.27 -1.43
CA VAL A 58 23.52 0.85 -1.85
C VAL A 58 24.55 1.10 -0.76
N ASP A 59 25.80 1.22 -1.16
CA ASP A 59 26.95 1.33 -0.26
C ASP A 59 27.02 0.17 0.74
N LEU A 60 27.69 -0.93 0.34
CA LEU A 60 27.77 -2.15 1.13
C LEU A 60 28.76 -2.04 2.31
N SER A 61 29.42 -0.90 2.50
CA SER A 61 30.42 -0.68 3.56
C SER A 61 29.77 -0.55 4.96
N ASP A 62 30.59 -0.70 5.99
CA ASP A 62 30.17 -0.50 7.38
C ASP A 62 29.88 0.97 7.71
N GLU A 63 30.44 1.93 6.96
CA GLU A 63 30.18 3.36 7.10
C GLU A 63 28.72 3.73 6.83
N ALA A 64 28.03 2.94 5.99
CA ALA A 64 26.61 3.10 5.71
C ALA A 64 25.68 2.40 6.73
N ALA A 65 26.24 1.84 7.81
CA ALA A 65 25.44 1.23 8.88
C ALA A 65 24.57 2.25 9.61
N GLN A 66 23.42 1.79 10.09
CA GLN A 66 22.44 2.62 10.80
C GLN A 66 22.09 2.01 12.18
N PRO A 67 21.67 2.81 13.18
CA PRO A 67 21.43 4.26 13.13
C PRO A 67 22.66 5.05 12.80
N MET A 68 22.52 6.04 11.89
CA MET A 68 23.61 6.87 11.38
C MET A 68 23.64 8.23 12.06
N SER A 69 24.85 8.72 12.37
CA SER A 69 25.04 10.01 13.03
C SER A 69 25.79 10.99 12.11
N ASN A 70 25.46 12.28 12.20
CA ASN A 70 26.33 13.32 11.65
C ASN A 70 27.64 13.44 12.45
N LEU A 71 28.59 14.26 11.96
CA LEU A 71 29.94 14.37 12.53
C LEU A 71 29.97 14.82 13.99
N ASP A 72 29.07 15.73 14.40
CA ASP A 72 29.00 16.28 15.75
C ASP A 72 28.07 15.51 16.70
N GLY A 73 27.44 14.41 16.22
CA GLY A 73 26.53 13.59 17.02
C GLY A 73 25.18 14.23 17.33
N SER A 74 24.88 15.40 16.78
CA SER A 74 23.63 16.14 17.08
C SER A 74 22.40 15.59 16.37
N LEU A 75 22.56 14.76 15.35
CA LEU A 75 21.49 14.11 14.61
C LEU A 75 21.71 12.60 14.56
N GLN A 76 20.63 11.84 14.76
CA GLN A 76 20.63 10.38 14.64
C GLN A 76 19.51 9.95 13.70
N LEU A 77 19.83 9.15 12.70
CA LEU A 77 18.91 8.69 11.65
C LEU A 77 18.72 7.18 11.71
N THR A 78 17.47 6.74 11.54
CA THR A 78 17.14 5.39 11.07
C THR A 78 16.21 5.49 9.87
N PHE A 79 16.50 4.75 8.79
CA PHE A 79 15.89 4.91 7.48
C PHE A 79 15.63 3.57 6.80
N ASN A 80 14.43 3.42 6.26
CA ASN A 80 14.00 2.33 5.40
C ASN A 80 13.57 2.91 4.05
N GLY A 81 14.35 2.71 3.01
CA GLY A 81 14.01 3.22 1.69
C GLY A 81 15.18 3.34 0.74
N GLU A 82 14.99 4.12 -0.32
CA GLU A 82 15.96 4.50 -1.33
C GLU A 82 15.72 5.94 -1.78
N ILE A 83 16.76 6.76 -1.82
CA ILE A 83 16.73 8.14 -2.32
C ILE A 83 17.39 8.18 -3.69
N TYR A 84 16.58 8.14 -4.74
CA TYR A 84 17.06 7.97 -6.12
C TYR A 84 17.87 9.16 -6.64
N ASN A 85 17.67 10.37 -6.11
CA ASN A 85 18.43 11.56 -6.46
C ASN A 85 19.52 11.92 -5.43
N HIS A 86 19.98 10.96 -4.62
CA HIS A 86 20.99 11.20 -3.56
C HIS A 86 22.29 11.79 -4.10
N ALA A 87 22.76 11.35 -5.25
CA ALA A 87 23.99 11.84 -5.83
C ALA A 87 23.94 13.34 -6.18
N GLU A 88 22.78 13.79 -6.73
CA GLU A 88 22.54 15.21 -7.03
C GLU A 88 22.46 16.04 -5.75
N LEU A 89 21.72 15.56 -4.75
CA LEU A 89 21.59 16.20 -3.44
C LEU A 89 22.93 16.26 -2.70
N ARG A 90 23.74 15.22 -2.81
CA ARG A 90 25.09 15.19 -2.23
C ARG A 90 25.97 16.32 -2.79
N LEU A 91 25.99 16.48 -4.13
CA LEU A 91 26.75 17.56 -4.77
C LEU A 91 26.29 18.96 -4.30
N GLU A 92 24.96 19.18 -4.16
CA GLU A 92 24.41 20.44 -3.63
C GLU A 92 24.88 20.69 -2.19
N LEU A 93 24.84 19.65 -1.34
CA LEU A 93 25.22 19.73 0.07
C LEU A 93 26.74 19.89 0.24
N GLU A 94 27.57 19.22 -0.55
CA GLU A 94 29.03 19.40 -0.54
C GLU A 94 29.41 20.83 -0.96
N ALA A 95 28.74 21.39 -1.98
CA ALA A 95 28.92 22.78 -2.38
C ALA A 95 28.50 23.77 -1.28
N ALA A 96 27.57 23.38 -0.41
CA ALA A 96 27.16 24.15 0.77
C ALA A 96 28.08 23.94 2.00
N GLY A 97 29.13 23.14 1.87
CA GLY A 97 30.14 22.91 2.93
C GLY A 97 29.89 21.71 3.83
N HIS A 98 28.97 20.84 3.49
CA HIS A 98 28.77 19.57 4.21
C HIS A 98 29.82 18.54 3.82
N THR A 99 30.31 17.77 4.80
CA THR A 99 31.28 16.70 4.59
C THR A 99 30.62 15.36 4.86
N PHE A 100 30.68 14.45 3.88
CA PHE A 100 30.14 13.10 3.95
C PHE A 100 31.21 12.11 4.44
N LYS A 101 30.79 11.10 5.21
CA LYS A 101 31.62 9.98 5.65
C LYS A 101 31.58 8.82 4.67
N THR A 102 30.38 8.54 4.15
CA THR A 102 30.13 7.43 3.25
C THR A 102 30.61 7.78 1.83
N ASP A 103 30.96 6.75 1.05
CA ASP A 103 31.34 6.95 -0.34
C ASP A 103 30.15 7.37 -1.21
N HIS A 104 29.07 6.60 -1.18
CA HIS A 104 27.91 6.86 -2.02
C HIS A 104 26.56 6.44 -1.37
N SER A 105 26.49 6.33 -0.03
CA SER A 105 25.23 6.01 0.66
C SER A 105 24.18 7.08 0.41
N ASP A 106 22.99 6.64 0.08
CA ASP A 106 21.81 7.49 -0.08
C ASP A 106 21.22 7.95 1.26
N SER A 107 21.55 7.25 2.36
CA SER A 107 21.05 7.57 3.69
C SER A 107 21.63 8.87 4.26
N GLU A 108 22.92 9.14 3.99
CA GLU A 108 23.62 10.28 4.60
C GLU A 108 23.09 11.63 4.11
N VAL A 109 22.53 11.70 2.89
CA VAL A 109 21.93 12.94 2.38
C VAL A 109 20.73 13.38 3.22
N LEU A 110 20.04 12.46 3.91
CA LEU A 110 18.91 12.79 4.80
C LEU A 110 19.38 13.61 6.00
N ILE A 111 20.51 13.24 6.61
CA ILE A 111 21.08 13.93 7.77
C ILE A 111 21.55 15.33 7.37
N HIS A 112 22.32 15.43 6.33
CA HIS A 112 22.86 16.71 5.86
C HIS A 112 21.77 17.61 5.29
N GLY A 113 20.81 17.05 4.55
CA GLY A 113 19.66 17.79 4.04
C GLY A 113 18.73 18.30 5.14
N TYR A 114 18.50 17.51 6.21
CA TYR A 114 17.76 17.98 7.38
C TYR A 114 18.46 19.16 8.05
N LYS A 115 19.76 19.07 8.24
CA LYS A 115 20.58 20.16 8.82
C LYS A 115 20.57 21.43 7.97
N ALA A 116 20.62 21.28 6.64
CA ALA A 116 20.69 22.42 5.71
C ALA A 116 19.33 23.10 5.47
N TRP A 117 18.26 22.31 5.31
CA TRP A 117 16.97 22.79 4.79
C TRP A 117 15.80 22.61 5.76
N GLY A 118 16.02 21.97 6.91
CA GLY A 118 14.95 21.51 7.80
C GLY A 118 14.10 20.42 7.15
N ILE A 119 13.14 19.87 7.90
CA ILE A 119 12.34 18.73 7.38
C ILE A 119 11.48 19.10 6.17
N ASP A 120 10.86 20.28 6.15
CA ASP A 120 10.00 20.71 5.04
C ASP A 120 10.80 20.98 3.75
N GLY A 121 12.02 21.49 3.88
CA GLY A 121 12.93 21.69 2.75
C GLY A 121 13.48 20.37 2.22
N LEU A 122 13.79 19.45 3.10
CA LEU A 122 14.28 18.11 2.77
C LEU A 122 13.25 17.32 1.97
N VAL A 123 12.05 17.05 2.52
CA VAL A 123 11.06 16.17 1.87
C VAL A 123 10.56 16.67 0.51
N LYS A 124 10.66 17.98 0.25
CA LYS A 124 10.34 18.56 -1.04
C LYS A 124 11.37 18.22 -2.13
N ARG A 125 12.64 18.05 -1.73
CA ARG A 125 13.77 17.75 -2.64
C ARG A 125 13.95 16.26 -2.89
N LEU A 126 13.52 15.41 -1.96
CA LEU A 126 13.69 13.97 -2.07
C LEU A 126 12.91 13.39 -3.27
N ASP A 127 13.58 12.62 -4.10
CA ASP A 127 12.98 11.71 -5.07
C ASP A 127 13.31 10.28 -4.60
N GLY A 128 12.32 9.58 -4.07
CA GLY A 128 12.56 8.30 -3.44
C GLY A 128 11.32 7.64 -2.85
N MET A 129 11.53 6.46 -2.30
CA MET A 129 10.59 5.72 -1.48
C MET A 129 11.18 5.58 -0.08
N TYR A 130 10.49 6.04 0.94
CA TYR A 130 11.09 6.12 2.27
C TYR A 130 10.12 6.15 3.44
N ALA A 131 10.62 5.61 4.54
CA ALA A 131 10.17 5.90 5.89
C ALA A 131 11.43 6.11 6.76
N PHE A 132 11.53 7.24 7.43
CA PHE A 132 12.67 7.52 8.30
C PHE A 132 12.28 8.21 9.60
N ALA A 133 13.17 8.10 10.57
CA ALA A 133 13.11 8.86 11.82
C ALA A 133 14.45 9.54 12.06
N ILE A 134 14.41 10.83 12.39
CA ILE A 134 15.56 11.65 12.82
C ILE A 134 15.32 12.12 14.25
N TRP A 135 16.26 11.83 15.12
CA TRP A 135 16.35 12.48 16.43
C TRP A 135 17.30 13.67 16.35
N ASP A 136 16.78 14.84 16.66
CA ASP A 136 17.56 16.08 16.76
C ASP A 136 17.82 16.40 18.24
N VAL A 137 19.07 16.21 18.66
CA VAL A 137 19.52 16.44 20.03
C VAL A 137 19.39 17.92 20.44
N ASN A 138 19.64 18.84 19.50
CA ASN A 138 19.64 20.28 19.79
C ASN A 138 18.22 20.81 20.05
N SER A 139 17.25 20.37 19.25
CA SER A 139 15.84 20.75 19.42
C SER A 139 15.08 19.81 20.34
N ASN A 140 15.69 18.69 20.76
CA ASN A 140 15.06 17.61 21.51
C ASN A 140 13.76 17.13 20.85
N LYS A 141 13.80 16.88 19.55
CA LYS A 141 12.65 16.52 18.74
C LYS A 141 12.89 15.24 17.94
N LEU A 142 11.90 14.34 17.96
CA LEU A 142 11.83 13.20 17.07
C LEU A 142 10.99 13.57 15.85
N VAL A 143 11.58 13.43 14.66
CA VAL A 143 10.92 13.73 13.38
C VAL A 143 10.80 12.47 12.57
N LEU A 144 9.59 12.12 12.14
CA LEU A 144 9.32 10.99 11.25
C LEU A 144 8.76 11.51 9.93
N ALA A 145 9.09 10.83 8.83
CA ALA A 145 8.51 11.11 7.53
C ALA A 145 8.23 9.84 6.75
N ARG A 146 7.15 9.83 5.99
CA ARG A 146 6.77 8.77 5.06
C ARG A 146 6.67 9.34 3.64
N ASP A 147 7.11 8.58 2.63
CA ASP A 147 7.16 9.03 1.24
C ASP A 147 5.80 9.46 0.67
N ARG A 148 5.85 10.15 -0.48
CA ARG A 148 4.69 10.80 -1.13
C ARG A 148 3.50 9.88 -1.35
N ILE A 149 3.75 8.62 -1.70
CA ILE A 149 2.72 7.65 -2.11
C ILE A 149 2.51 6.56 -1.07
N GLY A 150 3.37 6.54 0.00
CA GLY A 150 3.30 5.54 1.06
C GLY A 150 3.83 4.18 0.63
N ILE A 151 4.88 4.16 -0.20
CA ILE A 151 5.53 2.92 -0.66
C ILE A 151 6.13 2.17 0.52
N LYS A 152 6.74 2.90 1.48
CA LYS A 152 7.30 2.30 2.68
C LYS A 152 6.32 2.40 3.86
N PRO A 153 6.15 1.32 4.64
CA PRO A 153 5.30 1.33 5.84
C PRO A 153 5.95 2.10 6.99
N LEU A 154 5.11 2.77 7.79
CA LEU A 154 5.50 3.35 9.05
C LEU A 154 4.31 3.35 10.01
N TYR A 155 4.45 2.62 11.11
CA TYR A 155 3.45 2.50 12.17
C TYR A 155 3.92 3.20 13.44
N PHE A 156 2.97 3.64 14.26
CA PHE A 156 3.27 4.24 15.55
C PHE A 156 2.18 3.92 16.60
N SER A 157 2.57 4.04 17.87
CA SER A 157 1.67 3.93 19.02
C SER A 157 2.13 4.86 20.11
N LYS A 158 1.18 5.41 20.88
CA LYS A 158 1.46 6.21 22.08
C LYS A 158 0.65 5.66 23.24
N VAL A 159 1.30 4.91 24.12
CA VAL A 159 0.69 4.26 25.27
C VAL A 159 1.59 4.48 26.49
N GLY A 160 1.02 4.84 27.64
CA GLY A 160 1.74 4.97 28.89
C GLY A 160 2.85 6.04 28.91
N GLY A 161 2.71 7.12 28.13
CA GLY A 161 3.75 8.13 27.99
C GLY A 161 4.95 7.73 27.14
N MET A 162 4.91 6.55 26.54
CA MET A 162 5.93 6.07 25.59
C MET A 162 5.37 6.11 24.17
N PHE A 163 6.11 6.74 23.26
CA PHE A 163 5.87 6.73 21.82
C PHE A 163 6.75 5.64 21.19
N ARG A 164 6.13 4.80 20.36
CA ARG A 164 6.77 3.69 19.63
C ARG A 164 6.54 3.87 18.16
N PHE A 165 7.54 3.55 17.33
CA PHE A 165 7.36 3.49 15.91
C PHE A 165 8.13 2.32 15.30
N ALA A 166 7.63 1.79 14.17
CA ALA A 166 8.32 0.72 13.46
C ALA A 166 7.84 0.59 12.01
N SER A 167 8.62 -0.12 11.19
CA SER A 167 8.22 -0.55 9.85
C SER A 167 7.06 -1.53 9.85
N GLU A 168 6.91 -2.34 10.91
CA GLU A 168 5.88 -3.37 11.04
C GLU A 168 5.24 -3.38 12.42
N ILE A 169 3.96 -3.73 12.48
CA ILE A 169 3.16 -3.70 13.72
C ILE A 169 3.71 -4.67 14.76
N LYS A 170 4.20 -5.85 14.33
CA LYS A 170 4.75 -6.87 15.23
C LYS A 170 5.90 -6.36 16.11
N ALA A 171 6.66 -5.39 15.61
CA ALA A 171 7.71 -4.76 16.40
C ALA A 171 7.13 -3.90 17.54
N ILE A 172 6.05 -3.19 17.29
CA ILE A 172 5.34 -2.43 18.35
C ILE A 172 4.68 -3.39 19.34
N LEU A 173 4.10 -4.50 18.87
CA LEU A 173 3.45 -5.51 19.70
C LEU A 173 4.42 -6.38 20.51
N SER A 174 5.73 -6.30 20.28
CA SER A 174 6.72 -6.96 21.15
C SER A 174 6.76 -6.36 22.54
N ASP A 175 6.26 -5.11 22.71
CA ASP A 175 6.06 -4.48 24.01
C ASP A 175 4.69 -4.89 24.57
N SER A 176 4.69 -5.52 25.74
CA SER A 176 3.50 -6.01 26.42
C SER A 176 2.53 -4.91 26.91
N ASP A 177 2.99 -3.67 27.03
CA ASP A 177 2.15 -2.55 27.44
C ASP A 177 1.20 -2.11 26.30
N VAL A 178 1.48 -2.51 25.06
CA VAL A 178 0.63 -2.20 23.90
C VAL A 178 -0.53 -3.19 23.84
N PRO A 179 -1.79 -2.72 23.92
CA PRO A 179 -2.94 -3.61 23.97
C PRO A 179 -3.13 -4.35 22.66
N ARG A 180 -3.51 -5.63 22.75
CA ARG A 180 -3.89 -6.46 21.62
C ARG A 180 -5.41 -6.56 21.53
N GLU A 181 -6.04 -5.46 21.17
CA GLU A 181 -7.49 -5.36 21.03
C GLU A 181 -7.87 -4.95 19.62
N THR A 182 -9.00 -5.50 19.12
CA THR A 182 -9.51 -5.15 17.79
C THR A 182 -10.20 -3.79 17.81
N ASP A 183 -9.87 -2.92 16.85
CA ASP A 183 -10.65 -1.70 16.58
C ASP A 183 -11.87 -2.02 15.72
N ASN A 184 -13.07 -1.83 16.28
CA ASN A 184 -14.31 -2.19 15.60
C ASN A 184 -14.66 -1.29 14.40
N VAL A 185 -14.22 -0.03 14.40
CA VAL A 185 -14.43 0.89 13.27
C VAL A 185 -13.50 0.50 12.13
N ALA A 186 -12.23 0.21 12.42
CA ALA A 186 -11.28 -0.30 11.44
C ALA A 186 -11.75 -1.63 10.83
N LEU A 187 -12.26 -2.59 11.65
CA LEU A 187 -12.85 -3.83 11.19
C LEU A 187 -14.01 -3.59 10.20
N ASN A 188 -14.89 -2.64 10.51
CA ASN A 188 -16.01 -2.29 9.62
C ASN A 188 -15.51 -1.74 8.26
N HIS A 189 -14.46 -0.92 8.26
CA HIS A 189 -13.88 -0.40 7.02
C HIS A 189 -13.08 -1.46 6.26
N TYR A 190 -12.37 -2.34 6.98
CA TYR A 190 -11.68 -3.50 6.39
C TYR A 190 -12.64 -4.38 5.58
N LEU A 191 -13.84 -4.68 6.08
CA LEU A 191 -14.83 -5.45 5.32
C LEU A 191 -15.18 -4.78 3.99
N SER A 192 -15.18 -3.45 3.92
CA SER A 192 -15.43 -2.74 2.66
C SER A 192 -14.20 -2.70 1.75
N PHE A 193 -13.04 -2.31 2.28
CA PHE A 193 -11.85 -1.96 1.50
C PHE A 193 -10.77 -3.04 1.45
N MET A 194 -10.98 -4.18 2.14
CA MET A 194 -10.02 -5.28 2.24
C MET A 194 -8.75 -4.93 3.04
N ILE A 195 -8.71 -3.72 3.59
CA ILE A 195 -7.67 -3.16 4.47
C ILE A 195 -8.28 -2.16 5.45
N ALA A 196 -7.59 -1.84 6.52
CA ALA A 196 -7.90 -0.67 7.34
C ALA A 196 -7.32 0.59 6.68
N PRO A 197 -8.13 1.63 6.38
CA PRO A 197 -7.60 2.87 5.80
C PRO A 197 -6.77 3.66 6.81
N ALA A 198 -5.64 4.26 6.35
CA ALA A 198 -4.82 5.10 7.23
C ALA A 198 -5.64 6.30 7.79
N PRO A 199 -5.35 6.73 9.02
CA PRO A 199 -4.30 6.27 9.95
C PRO A 199 -4.65 5.01 10.74
N MET A 200 -5.85 4.42 10.59
CA MET A 200 -6.27 3.25 11.37
C MET A 200 -5.48 1.99 11.03
N THR A 201 -5.33 1.12 12.04
CA THR A 201 -5.04 -0.29 11.88
C THR A 201 -6.17 -1.11 12.52
N LEU A 202 -6.18 -2.42 12.32
CA LEU A 202 -7.12 -3.29 13.04
C LEU A 202 -6.80 -3.42 14.55
N PHE A 203 -5.63 -2.96 14.99
CA PHE A 203 -5.27 -2.90 16.39
C PHE A 203 -5.63 -1.54 17.00
N LYS A 204 -6.34 -1.56 18.10
CA LYS A 204 -6.61 -0.35 18.89
C LYS A 204 -5.31 0.23 19.45
N GLY A 205 -5.13 1.54 19.31
CA GLY A 205 -3.93 2.24 19.82
C GLY A 205 -2.67 2.08 18.97
N ILE A 206 -2.73 1.42 17.81
CA ILE A 206 -1.65 1.38 16.83
C ILE A 206 -2.15 2.02 15.54
N TYR A 207 -1.35 2.90 14.96
CA TYR A 207 -1.73 3.75 13.84
C TYR A 207 -0.68 3.71 12.74
N LYS A 208 -1.11 4.02 11.50
CA LYS A 208 -0.24 4.26 10.34
C LYS A 208 0.08 5.75 10.25
N LEU A 209 1.32 6.11 9.98
CA LEU A 209 1.58 7.44 9.44
C LEU A 209 1.10 7.47 7.98
N PRO A 210 0.12 8.31 7.60
CA PRO A 210 -0.38 8.32 6.23
C PRO A 210 0.71 8.70 5.21
N ALA A 211 0.51 8.34 3.94
CA ALA A 211 1.39 8.73 2.84
C ALA A 211 1.58 10.25 2.78
N ALA A 212 2.76 10.71 2.40
CA ALA A 212 3.13 12.14 2.30
C ALA A 212 3.00 12.93 3.60
N HIS A 213 3.20 12.31 4.77
CA HIS A 213 3.15 13.01 6.05
C HIS A 213 4.50 13.09 6.75
N ILE A 214 4.67 14.20 7.44
CA ILE A 214 5.68 14.43 8.45
C ILE A 214 4.99 14.38 9.80
N MET A 215 5.65 13.78 10.79
CA MET A 215 5.25 13.80 12.21
C MET A 215 6.42 14.29 13.04
N GLU A 216 6.14 15.23 13.92
CA GLU A 216 7.08 15.72 14.92
C GLU A 216 6.56 15.37 16.31
N VAL A 217 7.43 14.83 17.14
CA VAL A 217 7.14 14.49 18.54
C VAL A 217 8.05 15.32 19.44
N ASP A 218 7.46 16.20 20.20
CA ASP A 218 8.16 17.08 21.16
C ASP A 218 8.45 16.31 22.47
N LEU A 219 9.37 16.83 23.32
CA LEU A 219 9.78 16.19 24.58
C LEU A 219 8.62 15.91 25.54
N ASP A 220 7.57 16.71 25.53
CA ASP A 220 6.36 16.51 26.34
C ASP A 220 5.43 15.44 25.81
N GLY A 221 5.81 14.83 24.68
CA GLY A 221 5.00 13.83 23.97
C GLY A 221 3.90 14.43 23.10
N THR A 222 3.89 15.76 22.88
CA THR A 222 2.99 16.39 21.91
C THR A 222 3.35 15.97 20.51
N ILE A 223 2.36 15.50 19.75
CA ILE A 223 2.52 15.06 18.36
C ILE A 223 1.92 16.11 17.44
N LYS A 224 2.67 16.49 16.40
CA LYS A 224 2.20 17.36 15.31
C LYS A 224 2.47 16.69 13.98
N THR A 225 1.42 16.57 13.15
CA THR A 225 1.54 16.01 11.80
C THR A 225 1.09 17.01 10.77
N ARG A 226 1.67 16.89 9.57
CA ARG A 226 1.24 17.65 8.39
C ARG A 226 1.50 16.87 7.11
N ARG A 227 0.62 17.03 6.15
CA ARG A 227 0.81 16.51 4.79
C ARG A 227 1.68 17.48 4.00
N TYR A 228 2.75 16.98 3.37
CA TYR A 228 3.68 17.80 2.58
C TYR A 228 3.46 17.68 1.07
N TRP A 229 2.72 16.66 0.61
CA TRP A 229 2.42 16.43 -0.80
C TRP A 229 1.04 15.77 -0.97
N ASP A 230 0.44 15.92 -2.16
CA ASP A 230 -0.79 15.25 -2.53
C ASP A 230 -0.84 15.02 -4.05
N ALA A 231 -1.45 13.90 -4.49
CA ALA A 231 -1.63 13.54 -5.90
C ALA A 231 -2.77 14.35 -6.58
N LEU A 232 -2.84 15.64 -6.30
CA LEU A 232 -3.84 16.54 -6.89
C LEU A 232 -3.43 16.98 -8.31
N PRO A 233 -4.40 17.13 -9.23
CA PRO A 233 -4.12 17.76 -10.51
C PRO A 233 -3.56 19.18 -10.32
N SER A 234 -2.51 19.51 -11.07
CA SER A 234 -1.91 20.84 -11.05
C SER A 234 -2.81 21.88 -11.73
N GLN A 235 -2.68 23.14 -11.30
CA GLN A 235 -3.28 24.29 -11.98
C GLN A 235 -2.48 24.77 -13.20
N ASP A 236 -1.33 24.16 -13.46
CA ASP A 236 -0.47 24.56 -14.56
C ASP A 236 -1.17 24.33 -15.91
N THR A 237 -1.63 25.43 -16.51
CA THR A 237 -2.31 25.41 -17.80
C THR A 237 -1.40 24.94 -18.95
N ALA A 238 -0.08 25.02 -18.79
CA ALA A 238 0.87 24.53 -19.79
C ALA A 238 0.80 22.99 -19.91
N THR A 239 0.50 22.28 -18.81
CA THR A 239 0.35 20.82 -18.82
C THR A 239 -1.07 20.33 -19.15
N GLN A 240 -2.08 21.22 -19.17
CA GLN A 240 -3.48 20.83 -19.39
C GLN A 240 -3.92 20.86 -20.87
N ASN A 241 -3.20 21.55 -21.75
CA ASN A 241 -3.58 21.81 -23.14
C ASN A 241 -2.63 21.22 -24.18
N LEU A 242 -1.87 20.19 -23.79
CA LEU A 242 -0.97 19.50 -24.70
C LEU A 242 -1.75 18.69 -25.75
N SER A 243 -1.13 18.50 -26.92
CA SER A 243 -1.60 17.55 -27.93
C SER A 243 -1.47 16.11 -27.41
N GLU A 244 -2.18 15.17 -28.02
CA GLU A 244 -2.09 13.77 -27.67
C GLU A 244 -0.65 13.23 -27.78
N GLN A 245 0.09 13.66 -28.82
CA GLN A 245 1.49 13.26 -29.03
C GLN A 245 2.41 13.81 -27.93
N GLU A 246 2.26 15.06 -27.54
CA GLU A 246 3.04 15.66 -26.45
C GLU A 246 2.80 14.92 -25.12
N TYR A 247 1.56 14.46 -24.86
CA TYR A 247 1.30 13.60 -23.70
C TYR A 247 1.99 12.24 -23.81
N VAL A 248 1.98 11.62 -24.98
CA VAL A 248 2.67 10.35 -25.24
C VAL A 248 4.17 10.48 -25.02
N ASP A 249 4.79 11.50 -25.59
CA ASP A 249 6.22 11.76 -25.46
C ASP A 249 6.61 12.10 -24.01
N GLY A 250 5.78 12.86 -23.33
CA GLY A 250 5.97 13.21 -21.93
C GLY A 250 5.84 12.00 -20.98
N ILE A 251 4.93 11.06 -21.27
CA ILE A 251 4.82 9.79 -20.52
C ILE A 251 6.08 8.95 -20.77
N ARG A 252 6.49 8.79 -22.03
CA ARG A 252 7.66 8.00 -22.40
C ARG A 252 8.92 8.49 -21.71
N SER A 253 9.21 9.79 -21.79
CA SER A 253 10.39 10.39 -21.19
C SER A 253 10.43 10.21 -19.67
N ARG A 254 9.29 10.42 -18.98
CA ARG A 254 9.22 10.27 -17.52
C ARG A 254 9.31 8.82 -17.07
N LEU A 255 8.68 7.91 -17.80
CA LEU A 255 8.79 6.48 -17.49
C LEU A 255 10.20 5.95 -17.72
N ASP A 256 10.87 6.38 -18.79
CA ASP A 256 12.26 6.05 -19.08
C ASP A 256 13.19 6.52 -17.94
N SER A 257 13.07 7.79 -17.53
CA SER A 257 13.80 8.33 -16.38
C SER A 257 13.46 7.61 -15.06
N ALA A 258 12.18 7.29 -14.83
CA ALA A 258 11.75 6.58 -13.62
C ALA A 258 12.34 5.17 -13.52
N VAL A 259 12.41 4.45 -14.62
CA VAL A 259 13.07 3.13 -14.69
C VAL A 259 14.57 3.28 -14.44
N GLU A 260 15.22 4.23 -15.10
CA GLU A 260 16.67 4.47 -14.97
C GLU A 260 17.11 4.79 -13.55
N LYS A 261 16.45 5.74 -12.89
CA LYS A 261 16.74 6.09 -11.49
C LYS A 261 16.66 4.88 -10.55
N ARG A 262 15.74 3.94 -10.85
CA ARG A 262 15.51 2.74 -10.04
C ARG A 262 16.43 1.56 -10.39
N LEU A 263 17.44 1.78 -11.25
CA LEU A 263 18.53 0.82 -11.50
C LEU A 263 19.69 0.97 -10.51
N MET A 264 19.72 2.03 -9.74
CA MET A 264 20.74 2.30 -8.71
C MET A 264 20.79 1.14 -7.69
N SER A 265 21.85 0.34 -7.72
CA SER A 265 22.02 -0.82 -6.83
C SER A 265 23.41 -1.41 -6.98
N ASP A 266 24.04 -1.75 -5.84
CA ASP A 266 25.32 -2.50 -5.80
C ASP A 266 25.08 -4.02 -5.75
N VAL A 267 23.81 -4.46 -5.73
CA VAL A 267 23.41 -5.88 -5.71
C VAL A 267 22.59 -6.25 -6.94
N PRO A 268 22.45 -7.54 -7.27
CA PRO A 268 21.66 -8.00 -8.41
C PRO A 268 20.20 -7.59 -8.31
N PHE A 269 19.62 -7.19 -9.45
CA PHE A 269 18.23 -6.79 -9.56
C PHE A 269 17.55 -7.36 -10.83
N GLY A 270 16.21 -7.45 -10.79
CA GLY A 270 15.39 -8.03 -11.84
C GLY A 270 13.99 -7.42 -11.94
N VAL A 271 13.07 -8.14 -12.56
CA VAL A 271 11.67 -7.72 -12.80
C VAL A 271 10.70 -8.87 -12.54
N PHE A 272 9.60 -8.60 -11.84
CA PHE A 272 8.46 -9.52 -11.87
C PHE A 272 7.70 -9.35 -13.20
N LEU A 273 7.76 -10.38 -14.05
CA LEU A 273 7.27 -10.34 -15.43
C LEU A 273 5.99 -11.17 -15.56
N SER A 274 4.84 -10.52 -15.71
CA SER A 274 3.55 -11.17 -16.00
C SER A 274 3.22 -11.25 -17.50
N GLY A 275 4.10 -10.72 -18.37
CA GLY A 275 3.78 -10.54 -19.80
C GLY A 275 2.66 -9.51 -20.05
N GLY A 276 2.25 -8.74 -19.03
CA GLY A 276 1.40 -7.56 -19.15
C GLY A 276 2.18 -6.36 -19.66
N ILE A 277 1.48 -5.34 -20.21
CA ILE A 277 2.12 -4.15 -20.78
C ILE A 277 3.05 -3.44 -19.78
N ASP A 278 2.68 -3.39 -18.50
CA ASP A 278 3.41 -2.64 -17.47
C ASP A 278 4.75 -3.29 -17.15
N SER A 279 4.73 -4.57 -16.77
CA SER A 279 5.95 -5.33 -16.48
C SER A 279 6.83 -5.50 -17.71
N SER A 280 6.23 -5.66 -18.90
CA SER A 280 6.95 -5.75 -20.16
C SER A 280 7.63 -4.44 -20.54
N ALA A 281 7.01 -3.28 -20.25
CA ALA A 281 7.62 -1.97 -20.43
C ALA A 281 8.85 -1.78 -19.52
N ASN A 282 8.77 -2.21 -18.25
CA ASN A 282 9.93 -2.18 -17.36
C ASN A 282 11.08 -3.03 -17.91
N VAL A 283 10.82 -4.28 -18.32
CA VAL A 283 11.85 -5.15 -18.93
C VAL A 283 12.47 -4.50 -20.16
N ALA A 284 11.64 -3.94 -21.05
CA ALA A 284 12.10 -3.31 -22.30
C ALA A 284 13.03 -2.11 -22.02
N LEU A 285 12.64 -1.23 -21.10
CA LEU A 285 13.41 -0.05 -20.74
C LEU A 285 14.70 -0.40 -19.98
N MET A 286 14.61 -1.36 -19.04
CA MET A 286 15.79 -1.84 -18.32
C MET A 286 16.82 -2.47 -19.28
N SER A 287 16.37 -3.33 -20.21
CA SER A 287 17.25 -4.01 -21.17
C SER A 287 18.02 -3.04 -22.09
N GLN A 288 17.53 -1.81 -22.28
CA GLN A 288 18.22 -0.77 -23.05
C GLN A 288 19.32 -0.04 -22.24
N LYS A 289 19.31 -0.16 -20.91
CA LYS A 289 20.18 0.58 -19.98
C LYS A 289 21.19 -0.32 -19.26
N MET A 290 21.03 -1.62 -19.37
CA MET A 290 21.89 -2.60 -18.71
C MET A 290 22.85 -3.27 -19.68
N ASP A 291 24.09 -3.46 -19.25
CA ASP A 291 25.14 -4.19 -20.00
C ASP A 291 25.03 -5.72 -19.84
N ARG A 292 24.13 -6.21 -18.98
CA ARG A 292 23.87 -7.63 -18.72
C ARG A 292 22.40 -7.97 -18.94
N PRO A 293 22.07 -9.25 -19.22
CA PRO A 293 20.68 -9.68 -19.27
C PRO A 293 19.91 -9.35 -17.99
N VAL A 294 18.66 -8.90 -18.13
CA VAL A 294 17.75 -8.66 -17.00
C VAL A 294 17.28 -9.99 -16.44
N ASP A 295 17.33 -10.18 -15.13
CA ASP A 295 16.69 -11.33 -14.49
C ASP A 295 15.17 -11.11 -14.42
N THR A 296 14.38 -12.06 -14.90
CA THR A 296 12.92 -11.94 -14.91
C THR A 296 12.27 -13.15 -14.26
N PHE A 297 11.22 -12.90 -13.46
CA PHE A 297 10.58 -13.91 -12.63
C PHE A 297 9.08 -13.96 -12.90
N THR A 298 8.55 -15.17 -13.12
CA THR A 298 7.14 -15.39 -13.42
C THR A 298 6.61 -16.57 -12.63
N ILE A 299 5.33 -16.51 -12.25
CA ILE A 299 4.62 -17.58 -11.58
C ILE A 299 3.44 -18.07 -12.43
N GLY A 300 3.16 -19.36 -12.37
CA GLY A 300 1.99 -20.01 -12.95
C GLY A 300 1.36 -21.00 -11.97
N PHE A 301 0.23 -21.61 -12.39
CA PHE A 301 -0.51 -22.59 -11.59
C PHE A 301 -0.47 -23.95 -12.28
N LYS A 302 -0.17 -25.03 -11.52
CA LYS A 302 -0.09 -26.42 -12.04
C LYS A 302 -1.44 -26.90 -12.55
N ASP A 303 -2.50 -26.69 -11.77
CA ASP A 303 -3.82 -27.27 -11.99
C ASP A 303 -4.79 -26.34 -12.75
N HIS A 304 -4.39 -25.08 -12.97
CA HIS A 304 -5.22 -24.04 -13.59
C HIS A 304 -4.47 -23.31 -14.69
N THR A 305 -3.92 -24.07 -15.66
CA THR A 305 -3.07 -23.56 -16.74
C THR A 305 -3.73 -22.47 -17.60
N HIS A 306 -5.06 -22.44 -17.68
CA HIS A 306 -5.81 -21.39 -18.39
C HIS A 306 -5.70 -19.98 -17.75
N LEU A 307 -5.23 -19.90 -16.51
CA LEU A 307 -4.94 -18.64 -15.81
C LEU A 307 -3.49 -18.19 -15.98
N ASN A 308 -2.63 -19.03 -16.56
CA ASN A 308 -1.21 -18.75 -16.71
C ASN A 308 -0.95 -17.71 -17.80
N GLU A 309 -0.05 -16.80 -17.51
CA GLU A 309 0.46 -15.80 -18.46
C GLU A 309 1.88 -16.14 -18.97
N LEU A 310 2.38 -17.37 -18.70
CA LEU A 310 3.74 -17.80 -18.96
C LEU A 310 4.16 -17.60 -20.42
N GLU A 311 3.31 -17.95 -21.39
CA GLU A 311 3.62 -17.77 -22.80
C GLU A 311 3.93 -16.32 -23.20
N TYR A 312 3.21 -15.36 -22.58
CA TYR A 312 3.44 -13.95 -22.85
C TYR A 312 4.71 -13.45 -22.17
N ALA A 313 5.00 -13.93 -20.95
CA ALA A 313 6.24 -13.65 -20.25
C ALA A 313 7.45 -14.18 -21.03
N GLN A 314 7.39 -15.44 -21.50
CA GLN A 314 8.43 -16.07 -22.33
C GLN A 314 8.68 -15.30 -23.64
N LYS A 315 7.63 -14.79 -24.30
CA LYS A 315 7.79 -13.96 -25.51
C LYS A 315 8.59 -12.70 -25.26
N ILE A 316 8.32 -12.01 -24.16
CA ILE A 316 9.08 -10.82 -23.73
C ILE A 316 10.50 -11.20 -23.33
N ALA A 317 10.66 -12.26 -22.54
CA ALA A 317 11.96 -12.78 -22.15
C ALA A 317 12.84 -13.10 -23.36
N LYS A 318 12.28 -13.78 -24.36
CA LYS A 318 12.98 -14.09 -25.61
C LYS A 318 13.33 -12.83 -26.42
N LYS A 319 12.38 -11.87 -26.52
CA LYS A 319 12.61 -10.61 -27.28
C LYS A 319 13.76 -9.82 -26.70
N TYR A 320 13.88 -9.74 -25.38
CA TYR A 320 14.88 -8.94 -24.67
C TYR A 320 16.05 -9.75 -24.13
N ASN A 321 16.12 -11.05 -24.49
CA ASN A 321 17.21 -11.96 -24.07
C ASN A 321 17.46 -11.94 -22.56
N THR A 322 16.38 -12.05 -21.75
CA THR A 322 16.48 -12.03 -20.28
C THR A 322 16.85 -13.40 -19.71
N ASN A 323 17.41 -13.43 -18.51
CA ASN A 323 17.53 -14.64 -17.70
C ASN A 323 16.15 -14.90 -17.06
N HIS A 324 15.37 -15.78 -17.67
CA HIS A 324 13.98 -15.99 -17.30
C HIS A 324 13.79 -17.19 -16.38
N HIS A 325 13.15 -16.95 -15.22
CA HIS A 325 12.86 -17.95 -14.19
C HIS A 325 11.35 -18.11 -14.01
N GLU A 326 10.87 -19.34 -13.93
CA GLU A 326 9.46 -19.66 -13.75
C GLU A 326 9.24 -20.59 -12.54
N ILE A 327 8.14 -20.40 -11.82
CA ILE A 327 7.67 -21.30 -10.78
C ILE A 327 6.21 -21.67 -11.03
N LEU A 328 5.84 -22.92 -10.79
CA LEU A 328 4.46 -23.40 -10.79
C LEU A 328 4.04 -23.76 -9.39
N VAL A 329 2.90 -23.26 -8.94
CA VAL A 329 2.32 -23.51 -7.62
C VAL A 329 0.94 -24.16 -7.72
N ASP A 330 0.52 -24.82 -6.64
CA ASP A 330 -0.80 -25.45 -6.52
C ASP A 330 -1.50 -25.06 -5.20
N GLU A 331 -2.65 -25.68 -4.91
CA GLU A 331 -3.43 -25.43 -3.70
C GLU A 331 -2.65 -25.82 -2.43
N ASN A 332 -1.83 -26.89 -2.46
CA ASN A 332 -1.05 -27.31 -1.29
C ASN A 332 0.05 -26.30 -0.97
N ASP A 333 0.78 -25.83 -1.99
CA ASP A 333 1.77 -24.77 -1.81
C ASP A 333 1.14 -23.53 -1.11
N MET A 334 -0.09 -23.16 -1.52
CA MET A 334 -0.83 -22.06 -0.91
C MET A 334 -1.18 -22.38 0.55
N LEU A 335 -1.74 -23.57 0.83
CA LEU A 335 -2.16 -23.96 2.17
C LEU A 335 -0.99 -23.95 3.17
N ASP A 336 0.18 -24.39 2.74
CA ASP A 336 1.40 -24.40 3.56
C ASP A 336 1.88 -22.98 3.91
N TYR A 337 1.62 -22.01 3.05
CA TYR A 337 2.06 -20.62 3.26
C TYR A 337 1.09 -19.77 4.10
N LEU A 338 -0.17 -20.17 4.29
CA LEU A 338 -1.20 -19.29 4.89
C LEU A 338 -0.88 -18.78 6.29
N ASP A 339 -0.26 -19.61 7.14
CA ASP A 339 0.08 -19.21 8.51
C ASP A 339 1.23 -18.19 8.53
N ASP A 340 2.23 -18.38 7.67
CA ASP A 340 3.31 -17.41 7.47
C ASP A 340 2.79 -16.11 6.90
N LEU A 341 1.82 -16.16 5.96
CA LEU A 341 1.18 -14.97 5.39
C LEU A 341 0.55 -14.09 6.48
N VAL A 342 -0.22 -14.69 7.39
CA VAL A 342 -0.85 -13.99 8.52
C VAL A 342 0.18 -13.32 9.42
N HIS A 343 1.29 -14.01 9.70
CA HIS A 343 2.39 -13.49 10.50
C HIS A 343 3.08 -12.31 9.82
N HIS A 344 3.39 -12.43 8.52
CA HIS A 344 4.14 -11.40 7.79
C HIS A 344 3.31 -10.15 7.46
N GLN A 345 2.01 -10.28 7.32
CA GLN A 345 1.14 -9.13 7.05
C GLN A 345 0.92 -8.24 8.29
N ASP A 346 1.03 -8.73 9.52
CA ASP A 346 0.67 -8.10 10.79
C ASP A 346 -0.82 -7.79 10.93
N GLU A 347 -1.41 -7.10 9.96
CA GLU A 347 -2.85 -6.88 9.80
C GLU A 347 -3.29 -7.44 8.44
N PRO A 348 -4.54 -7.93 8.31
CA PRO A 348 -4.96 -8.63 7.11
C PRO A 348 -5.03 -7.68 5.91
N ILE A 349 -4.39 -8.09 4.84
CA ILE A 349 -4.53 -7.54 3.49
C ILE A 349 -5.28 -8.59 2.69
N ALA A 350 -6.61 -8.39 2.49
CA ALA A 350 -7.46 -9.41 1.87
C ALA A 350 -7.34 -9.41 0.33
N ASP A 351 -6.13 -9.27 -0.17
CA ASP A 351 -5.82 -9.43 -1.59
C ASP A 351 -5.18 -10.81 -1.81
N TRP A 352 -5.84 -11.66 -2.57
CA TRP A 352 -5.33 -13.01 -2.88
C TRP A 352 -4.02 -13.02 -3.68
N VAL A 353 -3.64 -11.90 -4.30
CA VAL A 353 -2.34 -11.73 -4.96
C VAL A 353 -1.17 -11.85 -3.97
N CYS A 354 -1.39 -11.72 -2.67
CA CYS A 354 -0.35 -11.93 -1.66
C CYS A 354 0.31 -13.31 -1.77
N VAL A 355 -0.47 -14.35 -2.08
CA VAL A 355 0.05 -15.73 -2.17
C VAL A 355 1.01 -15.90 -3.36
N PRO A 356 0.60 -15.69 -4.61
CA PRO A 356 1.54 -15.80 -5.73
C PRO A 356 2.71 -14.80 -5.64
N LEU A 357 2.53 -13.64 -5.02
CA LEU A 357 3.59 -12.67 -4.83
C LEU A 357 4.70 -13.21 -3.92
N TYR A 358 4.36 -13.95 -2.87
CA TYR A 358 5.36 -14.61 -2.02
C TYR A 358 6.23 -15.59 -2.83
N PHE A 359 5.60 -16.47 -3.61
CA PHE A 359 6.34 -17.49 -4.36
C PHE A 359 7.25 -16.89 -5.43
N VAL A 360 6.81 -15.84 -6.14
CA VAL A 360 7.67 -15.18 -7.13
C VAL A 360 8.78 -14.37 -6.45
N SER A 361 8.54 -13.81 -5.25
CA SER A 361 9.57 -13.13 -4.46
C SER A 361 10.61 -14.13 -3.94
N LYS A 362 10.15 -15.28 -3.44
CA LYS A 362 11.03 -16.38 -3.02
C LYS A 362 11.87 -16.91 -4.19
N LEU A 363 11.27 -17.07 -5.38
CA LEU A 363 11.99 -17.47 -6.58
C LEU A 363 13.12 -16.47 -6.93
N ALA A 364 12.87 -15.17 -6.82
CA ALA A 364 13.89 -14.15 -7.05
C ALA A 364 15.02 -14.25 -6.03
N LYS A 365 14.68 -14.41 -4.73
CA LYS A 365 15.67 -14.58 -3.65
C LYS A 365 16.53 -15.83 -3.85
N ASP A 366 15.91 -16.95 -4.18
CA ASP A 366 16.59 -18.24 -4.39
C ASP A 366 17.56 -18.18 -5.62
N ASN A 367 17.36 -17.23 -6.53
CA ASN A 367 18.25 -16.95 -7.67
C ASN A 367 19.22 -15.77 -7.42
N GLY A 368 19.39 -15.36 -6.15
CA GLY A 368 20.39 -14.36 -5.75
C GLY A 368 20.02 -12.91 -6.08
N VAL A 369 18.79 -12.63 -6.46
CA VAL A 369 18.30 -11.27 -6.71
C VAL A 369 17.72 -10.71 -5.40
N THR A 370 18.02 -9.44 -5.13
CA THR A 370 17.58 -8.74 -3.91
C THR A 370 16.60 -7.61 -4.23
N VAL A 371 16.70 -7.02 -5.41
CA VAL A 371 15.88 -5.88 -5.86
C VAL A 371 15.08 -6.26 -7.10
N VAL A 372 13.79 -5.93 -7.15
CA VAL A 372 12.95 -6.16 -8.33
C VAL A 372 12.15 -4.91 -8.70
N GLN A 373 11.98 -4.65 -9.99
CA GLN A 373 11.00 -3.67 -10.45
C GLN A 373 9.65 -4.34 -10.68
N VAL A 374 8.57 -3.64 -10.32
CA VAL A 374 7.19 -4.08 -10.47
C VAL A 374 6.33 -3.04 -11.18
N GLY A 375 5.25 -3.46 -11.83
CA GLY A 375 4.39 -2.61 -12.65
C GLY A 375 3.26 -1.91 -11.88
N GLU A 376 3.29 -1.85 -10.54
CA GLU A 376 2.23 -1.24 -9.72
C GLU A 376 2.08 0.27 -10.02
N GLY A 377 0.82 0.75 -9.97
CA GLY A 377 0.49 2.16 -10.22
C GLY A 377 0.14 2.50 -11.67
N ALA A 378 0.47 1.65 -12.64
CA ALA A 378 0.14 1.88 -14.05
C ALA A 378 -1.38 1.83 -14.31
N ASP A 379 -2.07 0.90 -13.68
CA ASP A 379 -3.52 0.75 -13.85
C ASP A 379 -4.31 1.94 -13.29
N GLU A 380 -3.88 2.47 -12.16
CA GLU A 380 -4.49 3.61 -11.47
C GLU A 380 -4.31 4.90 -12.26
N GLN A 381 -3.15 5.09 -12.86
CA GLN A 381 -2.84 6.30 -13.64
C GLN A 381 -3.49 6.30 -15.03
N PHE A 382 -3.51 5.13 -15.68
CA PHE A 382 -3.90 5.00 -17.10
C PHE A 382 -5.22 4.29 -17.33
N CYS A 383 -6.06 4.11 -16.29
CA CYS A 383 -7.36 3.43 -16.39
C CYS A 383 -7.24 1.99 -16.97
N GLY A 384 -6.48 1.13 -16.28
CA GLY A 384 -6.21 -0.24 -16.75
C GLY A 384 -7.30 -1.27 -16.46
N TYR A 385 -8.27 -0.95 -15.59
CA TYR A 385 -9.29 -1.89 -15.12
C TYR A 385 -10.57 -1.85 -15.97
N ASP A 386 -11.11 -3.03 -16.36
CA ASP A 386 -12.39 -3.13 -17.06
C ASP A 386 -13.57 -2.60 -16.23
N SER A 387 -13.52 -2.81 -14.91
CA SER A 387 -14.51 -2.27 -13.99
C SER A 387 -14.60 -0.76 -14.04
N TRP A 388 -13.47 -0.05 -14.23
CA TRP A 388 -13.47 1.40 -14.32
C TRP A 388 -14.18 1.92 -15.56
N ILE A 389 -14.02 1.26 -16.71
CA ILE A 389 -14.80 1.58 -17.92
C ILE A 389 -16.30 1.42 -17.66
N THR A 390 -16.68 0.39 -16.92
CA THR A 390 -18.08 0.17 -16.51
C THR A 390 -18.57 1.29 -15.59
N TYR A 391 -17.77 1.71 -14.61
CA TYR A 391 -18.09 2.85 -13.75
C TYR A 391 -18.27 4.14 -14.55
N LEU A 392 -17.35 4.47 -15.47
CA LEU A 392 -17.44 5.67 -16.31
C LEU A 392 -18.72 5.68 -17.15
N LYS A 393 -19.09 4.54 -17.76
CA LYS A 393 -20.36 4.39 -18.47
C LYS A 393 -21.56 4.60 -17.55
N THR A 394 -21.52 4.03 -16.33
CA THR A 394 -22.59 4.18 -15.33
C THR A 394 -22.69 5.63 -14.83
N TYR A 395 -21.58 6.34 -14.67
CA TYR A 395 -21.59 7.77 -14.36
C TYR A 395 -22.33 8.57 -15.42
N ALA A 396 -22.00 8.34 -16.70
CA ALA A 396 -22.59 9.12 -17.80
C ALA A 396 -24.07 8.79 -18.04
N SER A 397 -24.43 7.49 -18.02
CA SER A 397 -25.76 7.04 -18.42
C SER A 397 -26.81 7.04 -17.30
N PHE A 398 -26.38 6.86 -16.05
CA PHE A 398 -27.29 6.73 -14.92
C PHE A 398 -26.97 7.71 -13.78
N TRP A 399 -25.74 7.71 -13.25
CA TRP A 399 -25.40 8.40 -12.01
C TRP A 399 -25.60 9.92 -12.08
N ASN A 400 -25.00 10.57 -13.07
CA ASN A 400 -25.09 12.01 -13.22
C ASN A 400 -26.53 12.48 -13.49
N PRO A 401 -27.31 11.88 -14.42
CA PRO A 401 -28.71 12.24 -14.58
C PRO A 401 -29.52 12.03 -13.30
N TYR A 402 -29.35 10.86 -12.64
CA TYR A 402 -30.10 10.53 -11.43
C TYR A 402 -29.78 11.50 -10.28
N THR A 403 -28.53 11.79 -10.01
CA THR A 403 -28.14 12.68 -8.92
C THR A 403 -28.47 14.15 -9.20
N LYS A 404 -28.49 14.56 -10.47
CA LYS A 404 -28.79 15.92 -10.90
C LYS A 404 -30.30 16.22 -10.90
N TYR A 405 -31.11 15.29 -11.41
CA TYR A 405 -32.55 15.55 -11.64
C TYR A 405 -33.48 15.00 -10.57
N VAL A 406 -33.07 13.97 -9.82
CA VAL A 406 -33.89 13.42 -8.73
C VAL A 406 -33.60 14.16 -7.42
N PRO A 407 -34.63 14.81 -6.80
CA PRO A 407 -34.44 15.53 -5.54
C PRO A 407 -33.89 14.66 -4.41
N GLY A 408 -33.04 15.23 -3.54
CA GLY A 408 -32.34 14.51 -2.48
C GLY A 408 -33.26 13.70 -1.53
N PHE A 409 -34.44 14.21 -1.21
CA PHE A 409 -35.37 13.49 -0.36
C PHE A 409 -35.93 12.24 -1.03
N LEU A 410 -36.22 12.29 -2.34
CA LEU A 410 -36.66 11.11 -3.11
C LEU A 410 -35.50 10.10 -3.24
N ARG A 411 -34.26 10.56 -3.47
CA ARG A 411 -33.09 9.68 -3.49
C ARG A 411 -32.91 8.95 -2.16
N ARG A 412 -33.13 9.64 -1.02
CA ARG A 412 -33.08 9.02 0.32
C ARG A 412 -34.15 7.94 0.48
N LEU A 413 -35.36 8.23 0.06
CA LEU A 413 -36.47 7.26 0.13
C LEU A 413 -36.20 6.03 -0.74
N ILE A 414 -35.84 6.25 -2.02
CA ILE A 414 -35.51 5.18 -2.97
C ILE A 414 -34.33 4.36 -2.47
N GLY A 415 -33.26 5.03 -2.00
CA GLY A 415 -32.07 4.38 -1.46
C GLY A 415 -32.35 3.53 -0.23
N GLY A 416 -33.23 3.99 0.66
CA GLY A 416 -33.70 3.22 1.82
C GLY A 416 -34.46 1.94 1.43
N ILE A 417 -35.39 2.06 0.50
CA ILE A 417 -36.14 0.91 -0.05
C ILE A 417 -35.17 -0.07 -0.74
N ALA A 418 -34.30 0.43 -1.61
CA ALA A 418 -33.33 -0.39 -2.33
C ALA A 418 -32.41 -1.17 -1.38
N ARG A 419 -31.95 -0.53 -0.30
CA ARG A 419 -31.12 -1.18 0.73
C ARG A 419 -31.87 -2.30 1.45
N THR A 420 -33.16 -2.10 1.80
CA THR A 420 -33.97 -3.08 2.50
C THR A 420 -34.21 -4.33 1.66
N PHE A 421 -34.49 -4.15 0.35
CA PHE A 421 -34.78 -5.24 -0.58
C PHE A 421 -33.58 -5.69 -1.42
N ALA A 422 -32.35 -5.25 -1.08
CA ALA A 422 -31.16 -5.64 -1.80
C ALA A 422 -30.98 -7.17 -1.81
N PRO A 423 -30.62 -7.78 -2.96
CA PRO A 423 -30.26 -9.19 -3.00
C PRO A 423 -29.13 -9.53 -2.03
N THR A 424 -29.19 -10.73 -1.46
CA THR A 424 -28.13 -11.22 -0.54
C THR A 424 -26.87 -11.66 -1.26
N LYS A 425 -26.97 -12.00 -2.55
CA LYS A 425 -25.86 -12.41 -3.41
C LYS A 425 -25.26 -11.20 -4.14
N ARG A 426 -23.96 -11.22 -4.40
CA ARG A 426 -23.35 -10.25 -5.34
C ARG A 426 -23.96 -10.43 -6.72
N SER A 427 -24.67 -9.45 -7.19
CA SER A 427 -25.42 -9.48 -8.45
C SER A 427 -25.61 -8.06 -8.98
N ALA A 428 -26.00 -7.92 -10.24
CA ALA A 428 -26.35 -6.61 -10.82
C ALA A 428 -27.46 -5.89 -10.01
N GLY A 429 -28.42 -6.64 -9.47
CA GLY A 429 -29.46 -6.09 -8.61
C GLY A 429 -28.91 -5.55 -7.28
N ALA A 430 -27.98 -6.25 -6.65
CA ALA A 430 -27.32 -5.78 -5.44
C ALA A 430 -26.42 -4.57 -5.73
N GLN A 431 -25.74 -4.53 -6.86
CA GLN A 431 -24.94 -3.38 -7.31
C GLN A 431 -25.81 -2.15 -7.54
N MET A 432 -26.99 -2.32 -8.16
CA MET A 432 -27.93 -1.22 -8.34
C MET A 432 -28.50 -0.74 -7.00
N ALA A 433 -28.85 -1.65 -6.10
CA ALA A 433 -29.32 -1.29 -4.76
C ALA A 433 -28.26 -0.51 -3.96
N GLU A 434 -26.99 -0.91 -4.06
CA GLU A 434 -25.87 -0.18 -3.46
C GLU A 434 -25.73 1.21 -4.08
N ALA A 435 -25.77 1.34 -5.42
CA ALA A 435 -25.69 2.62 -6.11
C ALA A 435 -26.82 3.58 -5.67
N LEU A 436 -28.06 3.11 -5.64
CA LEU A 436 -29.21 3.88 -5.17
C LEU A 436 -29.07 4.30 -3.69
N SER A 437 -28.56 3.39 -2.85
CA SER A 437 -28.29 3.68 -1.44
C SER A 437 -27.23 4.77 -1.29
N ARG A 438 -26.11 4.69 -2.04
CA ARG A 438 -25.06 5.72 -2.07
C ARG A 438 -25.60 7.08 -2.51
N ALA A 439 -26.36 7.12 -3.58
CA ALA A 439 -27.00 8.37 -4.05
C ALA A 439 -27.95 8.96 -3.01
N GLY A 440 -28.67 8.11 -2.26
CA GLY A 440 -29.56 8.51 -1.18
C GLY A 440 -28.84 9.12 0.02
N THR A 441 -27.64 8.68 0.32
CA THR A 441 -26.80 9.17 1.41
C THR A 441 -25.81 10.26 1.00
N GLY A 442 -25.72 10.60 -0.31
CA GLY A 442 -24.83 11.64 -0.81
C GLY A 442 -23.37 11.19 -0.98
N HIS A 443 -23.13 9.88 -1.03
CA HIS A 443 -21.83 9.31 -1.31
C HIS A 443 -21.58 9.17 -2.81
N ASP A 444 -20.30 9.12 -3.21
CA ASP A 444 -19.92 8.88 -4.61
C ASP A 444 -20.24 7.44 -5.05
N LEU A 445 -20.37 7.24 -6.36
CA LEU A 445 -20.59 5.90 -6.94
C LEU A 445 -19.38 4.99 -6.75
N PHE A 446 -18.18 5.50 -6.98
CA PHE A 446 -16.93 4.76 -6.88
C PHE A 446 -16.28 4.95 -5.50
N TRP A 447 -16.07 3.87 -4.77
CA TRP A 447 -15.37 3.92 -3.49
C TRP A 447 -13.92 3.45 -3.57
N SER A 448 -13.68 2.37 -4.33
CA SER A 448 -12.36 1.81 -4.60
C SER A 448 -12.47 0.72 -5.65
N GLY A 449 -11.37 0.40 -6.33
CA GLY A 449 -11.23 -0.78 -7.18
C GLY A 449 -11.27 -2.10 -6.40
N ALA A 450 -11.01 -2.05 -5.09
CA ALA A 450 -11.08 -3.20 -4.18
C ALA A 450 -12.22 -3.01 -3.16
N ASN A 451 -13.40 -3.53 -3.49
CA ASN A 451 -14.56 -3.53 -2.60
C ASN A 451 -15.04 -4.97 -2.37
N ALA A 452 -14.80 -5.51 -1.15
CA ALA A 452 -15.31 -6.82 -0.80
C ALA A 452 -16.80 -6.75 -0.42
N PHE A 453 -17.12 -6.10 0.70
CA PHE A 453 -18.49 -5.95 1.16
C PHE A 453 -19.04 -4.58 0.82
N TRP A 454 -20.08 -4.53 -0.02
CA TRP A 454 -20.91 -3.33 -0.15
C TRP A 454 -21.72 -3.10 1.11
N ASN A 455 -22.15 -1.88 1.38
CA ASN A 455 -22.93 -1.58 2.60
C ASN A 455 -24.19 -2.45 2.74
N VAL A 456 -24.85 -2.76 1.63
CA VAL A 456 -26.03 -3.64 1.61
C VAL A 456 -25.72 -5.08 2.05
N HIS A 457 -24.49 -5.54 1.92
CA HIS A 457 -24.03 -6.86 2.40
C HIS A 457 -23.39 -6.76 3.79
N LYS A 458 -22.59 -5.73 4.03
CA LYS A 458 -21.85 -5.53 5.27
C LYS A 458 -22.76 -5.50 6.50
N SER A 459 -23.90 -4.80 6.41
CA SER A 459 -24.88 -4.74 7.49
C SER A 459 -25.52 -6.10 7.85
N ARG A 460 -25.39 -7.10 6.98
CA ARG A 460 -25.84 -8.48 7.21
C ARG A 460 -24.72 -9.40 7.70
N ALA A 461 -23.48 -9.06 7.39
CA ALA A 461 -22.30 -9.80 7.83
C ALA A 461 -21.93 -9.46 9.28
N LEU A 462 -22.21 -8.22 9.72
CA LEU A 462 -22.01 -7.78 11.09
C LEU A 462 -23.10 -8.33 11.99
N GLY A 463 -22.71 -8.85 13.14
CA GLY A 463 -23.59 -9.46 14.13
C GLY A 463 -24.13 -8.47 15.17
N SER A 464 -24.91 -8.99 16.13
CA SER A 464 -25.59 -8.17 17.15
C SER A 464 -24.63 -7.49 18.15
N ASN A 465 -23.43 -8.01 18.31
CA ASN A 465 -22.46 -7.51 19.28
C ASN A 465 -21.45 -6.53 18.66
N TRP A 466 -21.46 -6.38 17.34
CA TRP A 466 -20.67 -5.33 16.73
C TRP A 466 -21.15 -3.95 17.18
N LYS A 467 -20.21 -3.11 17.60
CA LYS A 467 -20.48 -1.73 18.05
C LYS A 467 -19.61 -0.76 17.26
N ASN A 468 -20.18 0.37 16.88
CA ASN A 468 -19.43 1.47 16.28
C ASN A 468 -18.69 2.25 17.39
N SER A 469 -17.59 1.69 17.88
CA SER A 469 -16.76 2.29 18.92
C SER A 469 -15.29 2.16 18.59
N SER A 470 -14.58 3.27 18.68
CA SER A 470 -13.12 3.37 18.52
C SER A 470 -12.62 4.55 19.35
N SER A 471 -11.40 4.45 19.86
CA SER A 471 -10.74 5.54 20.59
C SER A 471 -9.87 6.41 19.68
N PHE A 472 -9.72 6.07 18.39
CA PHE A 472 -8.71 6.72 17.55
C PHE A 472 -8.90 8.24 17.41
N ALA A 473 -10.15 8.73 17.43
CA ALA A 473 -10.41 10.17 17.38
C ALA A 473 -9.93 10.90 18.63
N ASP A 474 -10.06 10.26 19.80
CA ASP A 474 -9.56 10.79 21.07
C ASP A 474 -8.03 10.74 21.13
N ASP A 475 -7.44 9.64 20.62
CA ASP A 475 -5.99 9.43 20.62
C ASP A 475 -5.26 10.35 19.63
N LEU A 476 -5.87 10.62 18.46
CA LEU A 476 -5.25 11.36 17.35
C LEU A 476 -5.80 12.77 17.11
N GLY A 477 -6.88 13.17 17.76
CA GLY A 477 -7.59 14.42 17.47
C GLY A 477 -6.74 15.69 17.63
N THR A 478 -5.67 15.64 18.43
CA THR A 478 -4.74 16.76 18.64
C THR A 478 -3.49 16.70 17.77
N THR A 479 -3.32 15.65 16.98
CA THR A 479 -2.08 15.42 16.21
C THR A 479 -1.99 16.20 14.90
N GLY A 480 -3.10 16.78 14.43
CA GLY A 480 -3.18 17.44 13.12
C GLY A 480 -3.45 16.49 11.94
N LEU A 481 -3.66 15.19 12.19
CA LEU A 481 -4.13 14.26 11.15
C LEU A 481 -5.56 14.59 10.74
N ASP A 482 -5.85 14.46 9.43
CA ASP A 482 -7.21 14.57 8.92
C ASP A 482 -7.98 13.28 9.22
N LEU A 483 -8.90 13.37 10.19
CA LEU A 483 -9.74 12.25 10.63
C LEU A 483 -11.15 12.28 10.01
N THR A 484 -11.37 13.11 8.98
CA THR A 484 -12.69 13.31 8.37
C THR A 484 -13.26 12.00 7.83
N GLY A 485 -14.45 11.65 8.30
CA GLY A 485 -15.19 10.44 7.88
C GLY A 485 -14.70 9.13 8.49
N LEU A 486 -13.54 9.12 9.15
CA LEU A 486 -12.92 7.89 9.66
C LEU A 486 -13.67 7.28 10.85
N SER A 487 -14.27 8.08 11.73
CA SER A 487 -15.08 7.62 12.87
C SER A 487 -16.51 7.15 12.48
N SER A 488 -16.89 7.33 11.21
CA SER A 488 -18.22 6.92 10.73
C SER A 488 -18.32 5.41 10.54
N ALA A 489 -19.49 4.85 10.83
CA ALA A 489 -19.80 3.47 10.43
C ALA A 489 -20.00 3.29 8.91
N ASN A 490 -20.05 4.39 8.15
CA ASN A 490 -20.23 4.34 6.71
C ASN A 490 -18.92 4.61 5.97
N SER A 491 -18.38 3.59 5.32
CA SER A 491 -17.12 3.69 4.58
C SER A 491 -17.15 4.73 3.44
N GLY A 492 -18.31 5.15 2.97
CA GLY A 492 -18.48 6.23 1.98
C GLY A 492 -18.06 7.60 2.51
N ASP A 493 -18.11 7.82 3.83
CA ASP A 493 -17.70 9.10 4.42
C ASP A 493 -16.19 9.32 4.30
N ILE A 494 -15.39 8.25 4.35
CA ILE A 494 -13.94 8.29 4.09
C ILE A 494 -13.68 8.75 2.66
N VAL A 495 -14.36 8.14 1.69
CA VAL A 495 -14.23 8.49 0.26
C VAL A 495 -14.65 9.95 0.04
N ASN A 496 -15.75 10.38 0.64
CA ASN A 496 -16.20 11.77 0.56
C ASN A 496 -15.17 12.75 1.19
N GLY A 497 -14.50 12.35 2.27
CA GLY A 497 -13.40 13.11 2.87
C GLY A 497 -12.30 13.37 1.84
N TYR A 498 -11.79 12.32 1.19
CA TYR A 498 -10.78 12.45 0.14
C TYR A 498 -11.26 13.29 -1.05
N LEU A 499 -12.46 13.05 -1.55
CA LEU A 499 -13.02 13.82 -2.67
C LEU A 499 -13.28 15.29 -2.33
N ASN A 500 -13.44 15.64 -1.05
CA ASN A 500 -13.54 17.04 -0.63
C ASN A 500 -12.19 17.78 -0.76
N ASP A 501 -11.07 17.10 -0.57
CA ASP A 501 -9.75 17.69 -0.84
C ASP A 501 -9.58 17.95 -2.34
N LEU A 502 -9.95 16.99 -3.19
CA LEU A 502 -9.92 17.18 -4.65
C LEU A 502 -10.78 18.36 -5.10
N LYS A 503 -11.99 18.56 -4.54
CA LYS A 503 -12.86 19.70 -4.86
C LYS A 503 -12.27 21.06 -4.50
N LYS A 504 -11.37 21.13 -3.54
CA LYS A 504 -10.65 22.37 -3.18
C LYS A 504 -9.53 22.69 -4.17
N SER A 505 -9.09 21.71 -4.95
CA SER A 505 -8.12 21.89 -6.01
C SER A 505 -8.84 22.44 -7.27
N PRO A 506 -8.33 23.45 -7.94
CA PRO A 506 -8.92 23.99 -9.17
C PRO A 506 -8.58 23.18 -10.43
N GLY A 507 -8.04 21.97 -10.26
CA GLY A 507 -7.70 21.08 -11.35
C GLY A 507 -8.91 20.36 -11.98
N ASN A 508 -8.61 19.31 -12.73
CA ASN A 508 -9.61 18.51 -13.43
C ASN A 508 -10.45 17.67 -12.45
N ASP A 509 -11.79 17.84 -12.47
CA ASP A 509 -12.75 17.12 -11.62
C ASP A 509 -13.61 16.12 -12.43
N ASP A 510 -13.07 15.53 -13.50
CA ASP A 510 -13.78 14.49 -14.23
C ASP A 510 -13.90 13.19 -13.43
N PRO A 511 -14.86 12.29 -13.75
CA PRO A 511 -15.07 11.04 -13.00
C PRO A 511 -13.82 10.16 -12.91
N LEU A 512 -12.99 10.09 -13.95
CA LEU A 512 -11.78 9.27 -13.93
C LEU A 512 -10.73 9.86 -12.99
N THR A 513 -10.57 11.18 -12.97
CA THR A 513 -9.67 11.88 -12.05
C THR A 513 -10.08 11.64 -10.59
N ARG A 514 -11.39 11.69 -10.29
CA ARG A 514 -11.91 11.34 -8.93
C ARG A 514 -11.60 9.90 -8.56
N MET A 515 -11.79 8.96 -9.48
CA MET A 515 -11.50 7.55 -9.25
C MET A 515 -10.00 7.34 -8.98
N ALA A 516 -9.12 7.89 -9.82
CA ALA A 516 -7.68 7.78 -9.68
C ALA A 516 -7.20 8.42 -8.35
N TYR A 517 -7.65 9.63 -8.04
CA TYR A 517 -7.29 10.31 -6.80
C TYR A 517 -7.71 9.50 -5.56
N ASN A 518 -8.92 8.94 -5.54
CA ASN A 518 -9.36 8.08 -4.45
C ASN A 518 -8.49 6.82 -4.29
N GLU A 519 -8.04 6.21 -5.39
CA GLU A 519 -7.11 5.08 -5.35
C GLU A 519 -5.74 5.49 -4.79
N PHE A 520 -5.22 6.66 -5.15
CA PHE A 520 -3.96 7.20 -4.59
C PHE A 520 -4.05 7.48 -3.08
N ARG A 521 -5.23 7.76 -2.56
CA ARG A 521 -5.44 8.05 -1.13
C ARG A 521 -5.79 6.81 -0.30
N LEU A 522 -6.29 5.75 -0.92
CA LEU A 522 -6.82 4.58 -0.23
C LEU A 522 -6.17 3.27 -0.66
N ARG A 523 -6.53 2.77 -1.85
CA ARG A 523 -6.16 1.41 -2.26
C ARG A 523 -4.67 1.28 -2.57
N LEU A 524 -4.11 2.23 -3.26
CA LEU A 524 -2.71 2.16 -3.69
C LEU A 524 -1.77 2.13 -2.48
N PRO A 525 -1.77 3.12 -1.54
CA PRO A 525 -0.87 3.10 -0.40
C PRO A 525 -1.16 1.99 0.61
N GLU A 526 -2.43 1.64 0.83
CA GLU A 526 -2.80 0.81 1.97
C GLU A 526 -3.01 -0.67 1.62
N LEU A 527 -3.32 -0.99 0.35
CA LEU A 527 -3.49 -2.37 -0.11
C LEU A 527 -2.37 -2.79 -1.05
N LEU A 528 -2.22 -2.11 -2.20
CA LEU A 528 -1.31 -2.58 -3.25
C LEU A 528 0.15 -2.49 -2.83
N LEU A 529 0.58 -1.34 -2.31
CA LEU A 529 1.96 -1.11 -1.91
C LEU A 529 2.31 -1.84 -0.60
N MET A 530 1.38 -1.90 0.36
CA MET A 530 1.59 -2.68 1.58
C MET A 530 1.70 -4.18 1.29
N ARG A 531 0.88 -4.71 0.36
CA ARG A 531 1.02 -6.08 -0.13
C ARG A 531 2.41 -6.33 -0.70
N VAL A 532 2.86 -5.45 -1.61
CA VAL A 532 4.17 -5.58 -2.29
C VAL A 532 5.31 -5.47 -1.28
N ASP A 533 5.28 -4.50 -0.37
CA ASP A 533 6.33 -4.32 0.63
C ASP A 533 6.36 -5.49 1.62
N LYS A 534 5.27 -5.78 2.33
CA LYS A 534 5.27 -6.77 3.41
C LYS A 534 5.54 -8.20 2.90
N VAL A 535 4.91 -8.59 1.79
CA VAL A 535 5.09 -9.93 1.23
C VAL A 535 6.46 -10.07 0.56
N GLY A 536 6.93 -9.06 -0.19
CA GLY A 536 8.27 -9.06 -0.75
C GLY A 536 9.35 -9.12 0.34
N MET A 537 9.18 -8.30 1.40
CA MET A 537 10.14 -8.27 2.51
C MET A 537 10.12 -9.52 3.38
N SER A 538 9.04 -10.32 3.39
CA SER A 538 9.06 -11.63 4.07
C SER A 538 10.14 -12.57 3.51
N THR A 539 10.59 -12.32 2.29
CA THR A 539 11.70 -13.02 1.61
C THR A 539 12.94 -12.14 1.42
N SER A 540 13.00 -10.96 2.05
CA SER A 540 14.09 -9.97 1.90
C SER A 540 14.26 -9.50 0.43
N ILE A 541 13.15 -9.27 -0.29
CA ILE A 541 13.13 -8.70 -1.64
C ILE A 541 12.63 -7.26 -1.60
N GLU A 542 13.43 -6.34 -2.14
CA GLU A 542 13.03 -4.96 -2.36
C GLU A 542 12.27 -4.79 -3.67
N ALA A 543 11.01 -4.36 -3.60
CA ALA A 543 10.26 -3.97 -4.79
C ALA A 543 10.33 -2.45 -5.03
N ARG A 544 10.66 -2.07 -6.28
CA ARG A 544 10.67 -0.70 -6.80
C ARG A 544 9.57 -0.50 -7.82
N VAL A 545 8.94 0.66 -7.80
CA VAL A 545 7.71 0.97 -8.55
C VAL A 545 7.91 2.16 -9.51
N PRO A 546 8.47 1.96 -10.71
CA PRO A 546 8.77 3.06 -11.64
C PRO A 546 7.54 3.88 -12.04
N PHE A 547 6.41 3.24 -12.22
CA PHE A 547 5.15 3.95 -12.54
C PHE A 547 4.70 4.91 -11.44
N LEU A 548 5.20 4.75 -10.22
CA LEU A 548 4.90 5.64 -9.09
C LEU A 548 5.98 6.69 -8.82
N ASP A 549 6.83 6.98 -9.82
CA ASP A 549 7.64 8.20 -9.80
C ASP A 549 6.73 9.43 -9.69
N HIS A 550 7.01 10.31 -8.72
CA HIS A 550 6.10 11.44 -8.44
C HIS A 550 5.97 12.40 -9.63
N ASN A 551 7.04 12.58 -10.44
CA ASN A 551 6.98 13.40 -11.64
C ASN A 551 6.07 12.81 -12.72
N LEU A 552 6.05 11.46 -12.83
CA LEU A 552 5.12 10.77 -13.72
C LEU A 552 3.69 10.86 -13.19
N VAL A 553 3.49 10.67 -11.87
CA VAL A 553 2.16 10.79 -11.23
C VAL A 553 1.61 12.19 -11.40
N GLU A 554 2.35 13.23 -11.05
CA GLU A 554 1.94 14.63 -11.21
C GLU A 554 1.59 14.97 -12.67
N TYR A 555 2.38 14.46 -13.61
CA TYR A 555 2.11 14.66 -15.03
C TYR A 555 0.80 13.97 -15.47
N THR A 556 0.61 12.71 -15.07
CA THR A 556 -0.55 11.93 -15.50
C THR A 556 -1.86 12.38 -14.86
N GLN A 557 -1.85 12.98 -13.66
CA GLN A 557 -3.04 13.54 -13.04
C GLN A 557 -3.63 14.71 -13.85
N ASN A 558 -2.83 15.41 -14.64
CA ASN A 558 -3.27 16.50 -15.51
C ASN A 558 -3.84 16.04 -16.86
N ILE A 559 -3.72 14.77 -17.21
CA ILE A 559 -4.20 14.26 -18.50
C ILE A 559 -5.74 14.11 -18.48
N PRO A 560 -6.47 14.73 -19.40
CA PRO A 560 -7.93 14.65 -19.45
C PRO A 560 -8.43 13.21 -19.69
N GLN A 561 -9.55 12.84 -19.07
CA GLN A 561 -10.20 11.52 -19.23
C GLN A 561 -10.37 11.13 -20.71
N ARG A 562 -10.78 12.07 -21.58
CA ARG A 562 -10.99 11.83 -23.02
C ARG A 562 -9.79 11.24 -23.75
N LEU A 563 -8.56 11.52 -23.26
CA LEU A 563 -7.33 10.98 -23.83
C LEU A 563 -6.90 9.68 -23.15
N LYS A 564 -7.06 9.57 -21.82
CA LYS A 564 -6.73 8.34 -21.09
C LYS A 564 -7.55 7.13 -21.57
N VAL A 565 -8.84 7.35 -21.91
CA VAL A 565 -9.80 6.31 -22.33
C VAL A 565 -10.44 6.59 -23.68
N LYS A 566 -9.68 7.12 -24.63
CA LYS A 566 -10.14 7.43 -25.98
C LYS A 566 -10.77 6.19 -26.65
N GLY A 567 -12.01 6.33 -27.13
CA GLY A 567 -12.75 5.21 -27.76
C GLY A 567 -13.03 4.02 -26.83
N GLY A 568 -12.92 4.18 -25.51
CA GLY A 568 -13.05 3.09 -24.54
C GLY A 568 -11.81 2.20 -24.42
N ILE A 569 -10.69 2.59 -25.04
CA ILE A 569 -9.42 1.87 -24.98
C ILE A 569 -8.75 2.15 -23.63
N LYS A 570 -8.50 1.10 -22.85
CA LYS A 570 -7.74 1.16 -21.60
C LYS A 570 -6.26 1.44 -21.86
N LYS A 571 -5.64 2.23 -20.98
CA LYS A 571 -4.20 2.59 -21.09
C LYS A 571 -3.83 3.20 -22.44
N ASN A 572 -4.75 3.96 -23.08
CA ASN A 572 -4.58 4.44 -24.46
C ASN A 572 -3.23 5.13 -24.67
N LEU A 573 -2.86 6.11 -23.82
CA LEU A 573 -1.61 6.85 -23.99
C LEU A 573 -0.37 6.02 -23.61
N LEU A 574 -0.47 5.16 -22.58
CA LEU A 574 0.65 4.26 -22.23
C LEU A 574 0.95 3.30 -23.36
N LYS A 575 -0.08 2.72 -23.99
CA LYS A 575 0.07 1.83 -25.15
C LYS A 575 0.81 2.50 -26.31
N GLN A 576 0.48 3.76 -26.59
CA GLN A 576 1.18 4.55 -27.59
C GLN A 576 2.63 4.87 -27.18
N ALA A 577 2.86 5.21 -25.89
CA ALA A 577 4.18 5.54 -25.38
C ALA A 577 5.18 4.37 -25.41
N VAL A 578 4.70 3.11 -25.43
CA VAL A 578 5.55 1.91 -25.46
C VAL A 578 5.37 1.09 -26.74
N ALA A 579 4.73 1.64 -27.78
CA ALA A 579 4.40 0.92 -29.01
C ALA A 579 5.65 0.43 -29.78
N ASP A 580 6.72 1.19 -29.75
CA ASP A 580 8.01 0.82 -30.36
C ASP A 580 8.77 -0.25 -29.58
N LEU A 581 8.45 -0.42 -28.30
CA LEU A 581 9.11 -1.38 -27.42
C LEU A 581 8.48 -2.78 -27.49
N LEU A 582 7.17 -2.85 -27.46
CA LEU A 582 6.46 -4.10 -27.20
C LEU A 582 5.80 -4.66 -28.47
N PRO A 583 5.70 -6.00 -28.60
CA PRO A 583 4.92 -6.61 -29.66
C PRO A 583 3.44 -6.22 -29.58
N ASP A 584 2.77 -6.07 -30.73
CA ASP A 584 1.35 -5.74 -30.83
C ASP A 584 0.46 -6.69 -30.02
N GLU A 585 0.78 -7.98 -30.01
CA GLU A 585 0.05 -8.98 -29.24
C GLU A 585 0.12 -8.75 -27.73
N ILE A 586 1.18 -8.14 -27.20
CA ILE A 586 1.30 -7.75 -25.78
C ILE A 586 0.50 -6.47 -25.51
N ILE A 587 0.59 -5.48 -26.40
CA ILE A 587 -0.08 -4.18 -26.27
C ILE A 587 -1.61 -4.35 -26.32
N HIS A 588 -2.10 -5.21 -27.18
CA HIS A 588 -3.53 -5.33 -27.47
C HIS A 588 -4.21 -6.55 -26.82
N ARG A 589 -3.46 -7.40 -26.11
CA ARG A 589 -4.06 -8.54 -25.41
C ARG A 589 -5.11 -8.12 -24.39
N LYS A 590 -6.05 -9.02 -24.13
CA LYS A 590 -6.96 -8.86 -22.98
C LYS A 590 -6.16 -9.00 -21.68
N LYS A 591 -6.32 -8.03 -20.79
CA LYS A 591 -5.72 -8.12 -19.44
C LYS A 591 -6.32 -9.33 -18.70
N MET A 592 -5.46 -10.22 -18.25
CA MET A 592 -5.85 -11.36 -17.42
C MET A 592 -5.54 -10.91 -16.01
N GLY A 593 -5.49 -10.31 -15.20
CA GLY A 593 -5.14 -10.03 -13.82
C GLY A 593 -4.24 -11.11 -13.22
N PHE A 594 -3.40 -10.75 -12.31
CA PHE A 594 -2.59 -11.69 -11.54
C PHE A 594 -3.50 -12.42 -10.52
N ALA A 595 -4.33 -13.34 -11.02
CA ALA A 595 -5.39 -13.99 -10.25
C ALA A 595 -5.02 -15.43 -9.94
N ALA A 596 -4.95 -15.77 -8.67
CA ALA A 596 -4.92 -17.15 -8.22
C ALA A 596 -6.34 -17.78 -8.27
N PRO A 597 -6.47 -19.10 -8.46
CA PRO A 597 -7.76 -19.78 -8.66
C PRO A 597 -8.56 -19.96 -7.36
N PHE A 598 -8.68 -18.93 -6.54
CA PHE A 598 -9.34 -18.97 -5.23
C PHE A 598 -10.81 -19.40 -5.30
N GLU A 599 -11.53 -19.07 -6.38
CA GLU A 599 -12.90 -19.53 -6.58
C GLU A 599 -12.98 -21.07 -6.59
N GLN A 600 -11.99 -21.72 -7.22
CA GLN A 600 -11.92 -23.17 -7.32
C GLN A 600 -11.40 -23.78 -6.02
N TRP A 601 -10.31 -23.28 -5.47
CA TRP A 601 -9.73 -23.75 -4.20
C TRP A 601 -10.70 -23.66 -3.02
N LEU A 602 -11.58 -22.66 -2.99
CA LEU A 602 -12.65 -22.58 -1.98
C LEU A 602 -13.75 -23.64 -2.11
N LYS A 603 -13.75 -24.42 -3.17
CA LYS A 603 -14.61 -25.63 -3.33
C LYS A 603 -13.89 -26.88 -2.87
N GLY A 604 -12.57 -26.86 -2.69
CA GLY A 604 -11.65 -27.93 -2.26
C GLY A 604 -11.24 -27.82 -0.80
N ASP A 605 -10.02 -28.27 -0.52
CA ASP A 605 -9.46 -28.38 0.84
C ASP A 605 -9.28 -27.02 1.51
N PHE A 606 -8.91 -26.00 0.76
CA PHE A 606 -8.89 -24.64 1.27
C PHE A 606 -10.28 -24.18 1.78
N GLY A 607 -11.34 -24.53 1.08
CA GLY A 607 -12.71 -24.19 1.52
C GLY A 607 -13.09 -24.84 2.84
N ILE A 608 -12.60 -26.05 3.12
CA ILE A 608 -12.79 -26.75 4.41
C ILE A 608 -12.03 -26.01 5.51
N ARG A 609 -10.74 -25.72 5.29
CA ARG A 609 -9.91 -24.95 6.24
C ARG A 609 -10.48 -23.56 6.52
N ALA A 610 -10.91 -22.86 5.47
CA ALA A 610 -11.48 -21.51 5.61
C ALA A 610 -12.79 -21.51 6.44
N GLU A 611 -13.68 -22.49 6.23
CA GLU A 611 -14.90 -22.61 7.02
C GLU A 611 -14.58 -22.93 8.49
N ASP A 612 -13.69 -23.87 8.75
CA ASP A 612 -13.27 -24.22 10.12
C ASP A 612 -12.66 -23.02 10.85
N THR A 613 -11.70 -22.32 10.23
CA THR A 613 -11.08 -21.13 10.79
C THR A 613 -12.11 -20.05 11.12
N ILE A 614 -13.01 -19.74 10.20
CA ILE A 614 -14.02 -18.69 10.41
C ILE A 614 -15.03 -19.08 11.49
N MET A 615 -15.56 -20.32 11.46
CA MET A 615 -16.57 -20.78 12.41
C MET A 615 -16.05 -20.91 13.84
N ASN A 616 -14.75 -21.17 14.01
CA ASN A 616 -14.08 -21.28 15.31
C ASN A 616 -13.54 -19.95 15.83
N CYS A 617 -13.53 -18.89 15.00
CA CYS A 617 -13.06 -17.56 15.39
C CYS A 617 -13.95 -16.93 16.48
N GLU A 618 -13.31 -16.25 17.43
CA GLU A 618 -14.02 -15.56 18.52
C GLU A 618 -15.00 -14.47 18.00
N LEU A 619 -14.67 -13.80 16.89
CA LEU A 619 -15.56 -12.80 16.28
C LEU A 619 -16.91 -13.39 15.83
N VAL A 620 -16.96 -14.68 15.49
CA VAL A 620 -18.21 -15.38 15.17
C VAL A 620 -18.88 -15.91 16.45
N LYS A 621 -18.12 -16.48 17.38
CA LYS A 621 -18.63 -17.00 18.66
C LYS A 621 -19.28 -15.91 19.51
N ASN A 622 -18.65 -14.76 19.59
CA ASN A 622 -19.14 -13.61 20.37
C ASN A 622 -20.19 -12.76 19.61
N LYS A 623 -20.60 -13.18 18.41
CA LYS A 623 -21.60 -12.50 17.55
C LYS A 623 -21.18 -11.11 17.06
N THR A 624 -19.90 -10.80 16.94
CA THR A 624 -19.41 -9.63 16.19
C THR A 624 -19.63 -9.83 14.69
N LEU A 625 -19.45 -11.07 14.21
CA LEU A 625 -19.83 -11.51 12.87
C LEU A 625 -21.04 -12.43 12.90
N HIS A 626 -21.86 -12.40 11.86
CA HIS A 626 -23.14 -13.10 11.79
C HIS A 626 -22.97 -14.52 11.23
N LYS A 627 -23.03 -15.55 12.10
CA LYS A 627 -22.79 -16.95 11.75
C LYS A 627 -23.65 -17.46 10.58
N ASP A 628 -24.97 -17.23 10.63
CA ASP A 628 -25.90 -17.77 9.61
C ASP A 628 -25.66 -17.14 8.23
N TYR A 629 -25.30 -15.86 8.21
CA TYR A 629 -24.90 -15.19 6.95
C TYR A 629 -23.67 -15.87 6.34
N ILE A 630 -22.65 -16.16 7.15
CA ILE A 630 -21.40 -16.79 6.71
C ILE A 630 -21.67 -18.21 6.20
N THR A 631 -22.42 -19.03 6.98
CA THR A 631 -22.78 -20.41 6.60
C THR A 631 -23.51 -20.44 5.25
N ALA A 632 -24.43 -19.49 5.03
CA ALA A 632 -25.12 -19.38 3.74
C ALA A 632 -24.16 -19.09 2.57
N ARG A 633 -23.12 -18.26 2.78
CA ARG A 633 -22.11 -17.96 1.73
C ARG A 633 -21.32 -19.21 1.32
N PHE A 634 -20.84 -20.01 2.28
CA PHE A 634 -20.18 -21.27 1.97
C PHE A 634 -21.09 -22.24 1.22
N LYS A 635 -22.32 -22.42 1.69
CA LYS A 635 -23.28 -23.31 1.03
C LYS A 635 -23.56 -22.91 -0.41
N GLU A 636 -23.82 -21.62 -0.66
CA GLU A 636 -24.09 -21.10 -2.00
C GLU A 636 -22.88 -21.20 -2.92
N HIS A 637 -21.68 -20.95 -2.41
CA HIS A 637 -20.43 -21.03 -3.18
C HIS A 637 -20.12 -22.47 -3.61
N ARG A 638 -20.15 -23.43 -2.67
CA ARG A 638 -19.94 -24.86 -2.95
C ARG A 638 -20.97 -25.44 -3.92
N ALA A 639 -22.21 -24.98 -3.80
CA ALA A 639 -23.30 -25.41 -4.73
C ALA A 639 -23.22 -24.74 -6.10
N GLY A 640 -22.25 -23.86 -6.37
CA GLY A 640 -22.13 -23.10 -7.61
C GLY A 640 -23.29 -22.12 -7.87
N GLN A 641 -24.07 -21.78 -6.84
CA GLN A 641 -25.23 -20.89 -6.97
C GLN A 641 -24.85 -19.41 -7.02
N ALA A 642 -23.69 -19.06 -6.46
CA ALA A 642 -23.11 -17.73 -6.54
C ALA A 642 -21.61 -17.78 -6.19
N ASP A 643 -20.83 -16.89 -6.80
CA ASP A 643 -19.44 -16.68 -6.39
C ASP A 643 -19.38 -15.80 -5.13
N HIS A 644 -18.84 -16.36 -4.06
CA HIS A 644 -18.60 -15.68 -2.78
C HIS A 644 -17.10 -15.70 -2.38
N ALA A 645 -16.21 -16.07 -3.30
CA ALA A 645 -14.78 -16.23 -3.01
C ALA A 645 -14.21 -14.99 -2.30
N LEU A 646 -14.48 -13.79 -2.81
CA LEU A 646 -13.98 -12.55 -2.21
C LEU A 646 -14.50 -12.31 -0.78
N HIS A 647 -15.79 -12.59 -0.53
CA HIS A 647 -16.35 -12.47 0.83
C HIS A 647 -15.70 -13.47 1.79
N ILE A 648 -15.58 -14.73 1.38
CA ILE A 648 -15.01 -15.81 2.19
C ILE A 648 -13.53 -15.52 2.46
N TRP A 649 -12.77 -15.13 1.45
CA TRP A 649 -11.36 -14.77 1.60
C TRP A 649 -11.15 -13.60 2.55
N THR A 650 -11.97 -12.54 2.44
CA THR A 650 -11.91 -11.39 3.35
C THR A 650 -12.19 -11.81 4.81
N LEU A 651 -13.21 -12.63 5.03
CA LEU A 651 -13.54 -13.14 6.36
C LEU A 651 -12.48 -14.12 6.90
N PHE A 652 -11.91 -14.97 6.04
CA PHE A 652 -10.83 -15.87 6.41
C PHE A 652 -9.61 -15.10 6.91
N ASN A 653 -9.14 -14.11 6.14
CA ASN A 653 -7.99 -13.29 6.55
C ASN A 653 -8.24 -12.57 7.88
N LEU A 654 -9.44 -12.01 8.09
CA LEU A 654 -9.81 -11.36 9.34
C LEU A 654 -9.78 -12.33 10.52
N CYS A 655 -10.35 -13.51 10.34
CA CYS A 655 -10.46 -14.50 11.41
C CYS A 655 -9.11 -15.14 11.72
N ALA A 656 -8.31 -15.48 10.71
CA ALA A 656 -6.96 -15.99 10.88
C ALA A 656 -6.06 -14.98 11.59
N TRP A 657 -6.12 -13.70 11.20
CA TRP A 657 -5.43 -12.61 11.88
C TRP A 657 -5.86 -12.49 13.35
N HIS A 658 -7.15 -12.51 13.62
CA HIS A 658 -7.68 -12.39 14.98
C HIS A 658 -7.22 -13.53 15.87
N ASP A 659 -7.24 -14.76 15.36
CA ASP A 659 -6.78 -15.93 16.12
C ASP A 659 -5.26 -15.91 16.37
N HIS A 660 -4.48 -15.41 15.41
CA HIS A 660 -3.02 -15.32 15.53
C HIS A 660 -2.56 -14.18 16.45
N TRP A 661 -3.11 -12.97 16.28
CA TRP A 661 -2.58 -11.77 16.93
C TRP A 661 -3.34 -11.31 18.18
N ILE A 662 -4.62 -11.63 18.30
CA ILE A 662 -5.46 -11.19 19.43
C ILE A 662 -5.65 -12.31 20.45
N LYS A 663 -6.09 -13.52 19.99
CA LYS A 663 -6.48 -14.60 20.90
C LYS A 663 -5.31 -15.29 21.59
N GLN A 664 -4.17 -15.50 20.94
CA GLN A 664 -3.03 -16.26 21.52
C GLN A 664 -2.40 -15.58 22.74
N ASN A 665 -2.75 -14.34 23.03
CA ASN A 665 -2.17 -13.53 24.08
C ASN A 665 -3.22 -12.94 25.06
N SER A 666 -4.48 -13.42 25.00
CA SER A 666 -5.57 -13.04 25.93
C SER A 666 -5.78 -14.02 27.08
#